data_4f418a09bf62a4dda285117e467fe982
#
_entry.id   4f418a09bf62a4dda285117e467fe982
#
_cell.length_a   1.000
_cell.length_b   1.000
_cell.length_c   1.000
_cell.angle_alpha   90.00
_cell.angle_beta   90.00
_cell.angle_gamma   90.00
#
_symmetry.space_group_name_H-M   'P 1'
#
loop_
_entity.id
_entity.type
_entity.pdbx_description
1 polymer ?
#
loop_
_entity_poly.entity_id
_entity_poly.type
_entity_poly.pdbx_seq_one_letter_code
_entity_poly.pdbx_strand_id
1 'polypeptide(L)'
;MEFQLDTDNKEFQDALQLITHTRQSVFLTGKAGTGKSTFLKYICAHTKKKYVVLAPTGIAAINAEGVTLHSFFKLPFRPMLPDDPDLSLKNGRIFEFFKYRKEHRKLISEVELIIIDEISMVRADIIDCVDRILRVFSGNMRLPFGGKQLLFVGDVFQLEPVVPADQKEILSLFYASPFFFSARVFKDINLVPIELQKVYRQTDPVFINILDRIRSNIARKQELDTLNARYFPDFIPRNEDMYITLATRRDQVDFINERKLGELPGEEFVSHGKIEGDFPESSLPTQLNLSIKEQAQVIFIDNDYERRWVNGTIGMVSGIDENGNVYVLLEDGREYLVEPTSWRNYKYKYNEKEKKVEEEIVGTFEQLPIRLAWAITVHKSQGLTFSRVVVDLTGGVFAGGQTYVALSRCTSLEGLVLKSRISPHDIFVRKEIVQFSQMFNDRQLIEKSLRESEAELLYARAARCFKSGNVKEMVEAFAAAVSKRNELEKPEVQRLLRMKLQTMNTQRAQIKKLREEIHAQREIQKEYAHEYYLMGNECITKAHDPNAAIRSFDKALKLYPEFVDAWVRKGVTLLDMGDGFQAVTCLTDRGKSYLQLKYYDEAVSDFMKAVDLKPKHAAAHEYLAEAFLHIGEEELARQHQDIADDLRNGNEN
;
A
#
# COMPACT_ATOMS: atom_id res chain seq x y z
N MET A 1 14.14 14.53 9.84
CA MET A 1 15.42 14.37 9.09
C MET A 1 15.09 14.20 7.63
N GLU A 2 15.47 15.09 6.74
CA GLU A 2 15.49 14.76 5.30
C GLU A 2 16.58 13.72 5.10
N PHE A 3 16.19 12.49 4.82
CA PHE A 3 17.13 11.46 4.38
C PHE A 3 17.60 11.84 2.98
N GLN A 4 18.80 12.40 2.88
CA GLN A 4 19.44 12.60 1.58
C GLN A 4 19.82 11.24 1.01
N LEU A 5 19.05 10.77 0.05
CA LEU A 5 19.43 9.64 -0.78
C LEU A 5 20.55 10.07 -1.72
N ASP A 6 21.53 9.21 -1.94
CA ASP A 6 22.54 9.41 -3.00
C ASP A 6 21.84 9.30 -4.37
N THR A 7 21.38 10.44 -4.87
CA THR A 7 20.60 10.53 -6.12
C THR A 7 21.42 10.16 -7.36
N ASP A 8 22.75 10.13 -7.28
CA ASP A 8 23.62 9.74 -8.38
C ASP A 8 23.82 8.23 -8.46
N ASN A 9 23.37 7.49 -7.44
CA ASN A 9 23.43 6.04 -7.42
C ASN A 9 22.35 5.44 -8.31
N LYS A 10 22.75 4.82 -9.43
CA LYS A 10 21.83 4.26 -10.43
C LYS A 10 20.97 3.13 -9.88
N GLU A 11 21.54 2.27 -9.04
CA GLU A 11 20.82 1.16 -8.41
C GLU A 11 19.68 1.69 -7.49
N PHE A 12 19.93 2.78 -6.79
CA PHE A 12 18.90 3.45 -6.01
C PHE A 12 17.79 4.01 -6.89
N GLN A 13 18.14 4.65 -8.01
CA GLN A 13 17.16 5.20 -8.93
C GLN A 13 16.29 4.12 -9.56
N ASP A 14 16.90 3.02 -10.06
CA ASP A 14 16.20 1.88 -10.65
C ASP A 14 15.22 1.25 -9.64
N ALA A 15 15.68 1.00 -8.41
CA ALA A 15 14.84 0.45 -7.34
C ALA A 15 13.70 1.41 -6.96
N LEU A 16 13.99 2.70 -6.80
CA LEU A 16 13.00 3.72 -6.48
C LEU A 16 11.91 3.80 -7.55
N GLN A 17 12.31 3.81 -8.82
CA GLN A 17 11.37 3.86 -9.94
C GLN A 17 10.46 2.63 -9.97
N LEU A 18 11.02 1.42 -9.81
CA LEU A 18 10.24 0.18 -9.75
C LEU A 18 9.26 0.17 -8.56
N ILE A 19 9.68 0.62 -7.39
CA ILE A 19 8.84 0.57 -6.19
C ILE A 19 7.74 1.63 -6.24
N THR A 20 8.05 2.85 -6.66
CA THR A 20 7.08 3.97 -6.63
C THR A 20 6.10 3.93 -7.79
N HIS A 21 6.56 3.56 -8.98
CA HIS A 21 5.77 3.69 -10.20
C HIS A 21 5.22 2.38 -10.74
N THR A 22 5.55 1.24 -10.13
CA THR A 22 5.18 -0.09 -10.62
C THR A 22 4.51 -0.94 -9.57
N ARG A 23 4.04 -2.13 -9.96
CA ARG A 23 3.64 -3.22 -9.05
C ARG A 23 4.64 -4.37 -9.05
N GLN A 24 5.79 -4.17 -9.69
CA GLN A 24 6.83 -5.18 -9.79
C GLN A 24 7.46 -5.44 -8.43
N SER A 25 7.56 -6.70 -8.04
CA SER A 25 8.28 -7.08 -6.81
C SER A 25 9.78 -6.95 -7.00
N VAL A 26 10.44 -6.35 -6.01
CA VAL A 26 11.87 -6.03 -6.04
C VAL A 26 12.57 -6.74 -4.88
N PHE A 27 13.73 -7.30 -5.15
CA PHE A 27 14.69 -7.72 -4.12
C PHE A 27 15.86 -6.75 -4.10
N LEU A 28 15.90 -5.89 -3.09
CA LEU A 28 16.99 -4.96 -2.85
C LEU A 28 18.06 -5.64 -1.97
N THR A 29 19.19 -5.93 -2.57
CA THR A 29 20.32 -6.56 -1.90
C THR A 29 21.56 -5.67 -1.94
N GLY A 30 22.63 -6.13 -1.36
CA GLY A 30 23.94 -5.45 -1.36
C GLY A 30 24.75 -5.79 -0.13
N LYS A 31 26.03 -5.51 -0.21
CA LYS A 31 27.00 -5.75 0.85
C LYS A 31 26.62 -5.06 2.16
N ALA A 32 27.27 -5.45 3.24
CA ALA A 32 27.17 -4.70 4.50
C ALA A 32 27.58 -3.23 4.27
N GLY A 33 26.78 -2.28 4.74
CA GLY A 33 27.09 -0.85 4.64
C GLY A 33 26.78 -0.18 3.29
N THR A 34 25.99 -0.81 2.41
CA THR A 34 25.59 -0.21 1.12
C THR A 34 24.33 0.67 1.17
N GLY A 35 23.80 0.97 2.36
CA GLY A 35 22.69 1.89 2.52
C GLY A 35 21.28 1.28 2.36
N LYS A 36 21.10 -0.05 2.44
CA LYS A 36 19.79 -0.73 2.34
C LYS A 36 18.76 -0.17 3.32
N SER A 37 19.13 -0.03 4.60
CA SER A 37 18.21 0.50 5.63
C SER A 37 17.89 1.99 5.41
N THR A 38 18.84 2.77 4.90
CA THR A 38 18.61 4.17 4.53
C THR A 38 17.61 4.27 3.38
N PHE A 39 17.75 3.41 2.36
CA PHE A 39 16.81 3.32 1.25
C PHE A 39 15.41 2.91 1.71
N LEU A 40 15.31 1.92 2.62
CA LEU A 40 14.04 1.49 3.20
C LEU A 40 13.33 2.68 3.88
N LYS A 41 14.03 3.40 4.77
CA LYS A 41 13.48 4.58 5.45
C LYS A 41 13.05 5.67 4.46
N TYR A 42 13.83 5.88 3.41
CA TYR A 42 13.49 6.83 2.35
C TYR A 42 12.18 6.42 1.64
N ILE A 43 12.01 5.14 1.27
CA ILE A 43 10.78 4.63 0.64
C ILE A 43 9.59 4.82 1.57
N CYS A 44 9.70 4.48 2.85
CA CYS A 44 8.61 4.65 3.83
C CYS A 44 8.18 6.12 3.96
N ALA A 45 9.12 7.06 3.90
CA ALA A 45 8.84 8.49 4.01
C ALA A 45 8.20 9.10 2.75
N HIS A 46 8.47 8.54 1.56
CA HIS A 46 8.08 9.19 0.29
C HIS A 46 7.03 8.41 -0.53
N THR A 47 6.76 7.14 -0.20
CA THR A 47 5.76 6.36 -0.95
C THR A 47 4.35 6.84 -0.66
N LYS A 48 3.51 6.88 -1.72
CA LYS A 48 2.08 7.14 -1.60
C LYS A 48 1.25 5.86 -1.47
N LYS A 49 1.91 4.69 -1.53
CA LYS A 49 1.25 3.39 -1.41
C LYS A 49 0.93 3.11 0.05
N LYS A 50 -0.16 2.39 0.30
CA LYS A 50 -0.47 1.84 1.61
C LYS A 50 0.50 0.70 1.88
N TYR A 51 1.41 0.86 2.82
CA TYR A 51 2.48 -0.09 3.06
C TYR A 51 2.47 -0.65 4.48
N VAL A 52 3.18 -1.76 4.65
CA VAL A 52 3.56 -2.33 5.95
C VAL A 52 5.02 -2.74 5.90
N VAL A 53 5.73 -2.59 7.02
CA VAL A 53 7.12 -3.03 7.18
C VAL A 53 7.14 -4.24 8.10
N LEU A 54 7.76 -5.32 7.63
CA LEU A 54 7.82 -6.61 8.31
C LEU A 54 9.27 -7.07 8.43
N ALA A 55 9.58 -7.86 9.46
CA ALA A 55 10.89 -8.46 9.63
C ALA A 55 10.79 -9.87 10.26
N PRO A 56 11.82 -10.73 10.12
CA PRO A 56 11.78 -12.08 10.67
C PRO A 56 11.89 -12.14 12.19
N THR A 57 12.56 -11.18 12.82
CA THR A 57 12.81 -11.15 14.27
C THR A 57 12.30 -9.88 14.92
N GLY A 58 12.07 -9.92 16.25
CA GLY A 58 11.61 -8.75 16.99
C GLY A 58 12.58 -7.57 16.92
N ILE A 59 13.90 -7.84 17.07
CA ILE A 59 14.94 -6.81 16.99
C ILE A 59 14.98 -6.16 15.60
N ALA A 60 14.96 -6.98 14.54
CA ALA A 60 14.93 -6.46 13.18
C ALA A 60 13.64 -5.64 12.89
N ALA A 61 12.50 -6.06 13.44
CA ALA A 61 11.24 -5.34 13.31
C ALA A 61 11.30 -3.95 13.99
N ILE A 62 11.87 -3.88 15.20
CA ILE A 62 12.07 -2.60 15.92
C ILE A 62 12.99 -1.69 15.11
N ASN A 63 14.13 -2.21 14.62
CA ASN A 63 15.10 -1.42 13.84
C ASN A 63 14.51 -0.90 12.52
N ALA A 64 13.59 -1.65 11.93
CA ALA A 64 12.88 -1.29 10.70
C ALA A 64 11.61 -0.45 10.96
N GLU A 65 11.30 -0.13 12.21
CA GLU A 65 10.06 0.56 12.63
C GLU A 65 8.81 -0.18 12.12
N GLY A 66 8.80 -1.50 12.28
CA GLY A 66 7.76 -2.38 11.77
C GLY A 66 7.35 -3.46 12.76
N VAL A 67 6.77 -4.54 12.26
CA VAL A 67 6.32 -5.69 13.06
C VAL A 67 6.90 -6.99 12.53
N THR A 68 6.86 -8.07 13.33
CA THR A 68 7.35 -9.36 12.84
C THR A 68 6.36 -10.01 11.85
N LEU A 69 6.89 -10.73 10.85
CA LEU A 69 6.10 -11.55 9.92
C LEU A 69 5.11 -12.46 10.65
N HIS A 70 5.59 -13.14 11.71
CA HIS A 70 4.78 -14.04 12.52
C HIS A 70 3.62 -13.31 13.21
N SER A 71 3.87 -12.13 13.77
CA SER A 71 2.82 -11.34 14.41
C SER A 71 1.78 -10.83 13.40
N PHE A 72 2.25 -10.26 12.27
CA PHE A 72 1.38 -9.68 11.27
C PHE A 72 0.47 -10.71 10.61
N PHE A 73 1.03 -11.82 10.14
CA PHE A 73 0.28 -12.90 9.49
C PHE A 73 -0.23 -13.97 10.46
N LYS A 74 0.04 -13.85 11.78
CA LYS A 74 -0.29 -14.85 12.80
C LYS A 74 0.22 -16.25 12.44
N LEU A 75 1.45 -16.31 11.95
CA LEU A 75 2.07 -17.56 11.52
C LEU A 75 2.42 -18.43 12.73
N PRO A 76 2.20 -19.75 12.66
CA PRO A 76 2.70 -20.68 13.67
C PRO A 76 4.21 -20.87 13.58
N PHE A 77 4.83 -21.31 14.66
CA PHE A 77 6.27 -21.60 14.70
C PHE A 77 6.65 -23.00 14.16
N ARG A 78 5.77 -23.59 13.35
CA ARG A 78 6.01 -24.86 12.65
C ARG A 78 6.21 -24.62 11.14
N PRO A 79 6.77 -25.60 10.39
CA PRO A 79 6.79 -25.54 8.93
C PRO A 79 5.36 -25.43 8.36
N MET A 80 5.22 -24.58 7.35
CA MET A 80 3.96 -24.41 6.62
C MET A 80 4.12 -24.97 5.21
N LEU A 81 3.70 -26.22 5.02
CA LEU A 81 3.88 -26.92 3.76
C LEU A 81 2.85 -26.47 2.71
N PRO A 82 3.16 -26.59 1.40
CA PRO A 82 2.24 -26.18 0.34
C PRO A 82 0.90 -26.94 0.33
N ASP A 83 0.88 -28.16 0.82
CA ASP A 83 -0.30 -29.04 0.95
C ASP A 83 -0.86 -29.09 2.36
N ASP A 84 -0.43 -28.17 3.23
CA ASP A 84 -0.90 -28.08 4.62
C ASP A 84 -2.43 -27.94 4.65
N PRO A 85 -3.13 -28.83 5.38
CA PRO A 85 -4.59 -28.75 5.50
C PRO A 85 -5.11 -27.41 6.02
N ASP A 86 -4.33 -26.73 6.88
CA ASP A 86 -4.70 -25.43 7.45
C ASP A 86 -4.65 -24.28 6.42
N LEU A 87 -3.97 -24.47 5.28
CA LEU A 87 -3.96 -23.55 4.15
C LEU A 87 -5.06 -23.83 3.12
N SER A 88 -5.90 -24.86 3.36
CA SER A 88 -6.92 -25.30 2.42
C SER A 88 -8.16 -24.41 2.44
N LEU A 89 -8.71 -24.12 1.25
CA LEU A 89 -10.03 -23.49 1.08
C LEU A 89 -11.18 -24.50 1.31
N LYS A 90 -10.90 -25.82 1.25
CA LYS A 90 -11.92 -26.84 1.48
C LYS A 90 -12.46 -26.68 2.89
N ASN A 91 -13.80 -26.64 3.00
CA ASN A 91 -14.52 -26.45 4.25
C ASN A 91 -14.15 -25.18 5.03
N GLY A 92 -13.51 -24.20 4.38
CA GLY A 92 -13.14 -22.94 5.02
C GLY A 92 -12.00 -23.00 6.05
N ARG A 93 -11.20 -24.10 6.08
CA ARG A 93 -10.17 -24.34 7.11
C ARG A 93 -9.19 -23.19 7.28
N ILE A 94 -8.73 -22.56 6.20
CA ILE A 94 -7.81 -21.41 6.27
C ILE A 94 -8.41 -20.23 7.08
N PHE A 95 -9.71 -20.02 7.01
CA PHE A 95 -10.40 -18.97 7.77
C PHE A 95 -10.57 -19.34 9.25
N GLU A 96 -10.70 -20.61 9.56
CA GLU A 96 -10.77 -21.14 10.93
C GLU A 96 -9.40 -21.12 11.60
N PHE A 97 -8.36 -21.40 10.84
CA PHE A 97 -6.98 -21.41 11.35
C PHE A 97 -6.49 -20.00 11.63
N PHE A 98 -6.52 -19.08 10.65
CA PHE A 98 -6.00 -17.72 10.79
C PHE A 98 -6.98 -16.74 11.46
N LYS A 99 -8.16 -17.07 11.86
CA LYS A 99 -9.15 -16.28 12.66
C LYS A 99 -8.90 -14.75 12.69
N TYR A 100 -8.62 -14.14 11.53
CA TYR A 100 -8.41 -12.70 11.47
C TYR A 100 -9.69 -11.93 11.79
N ARG A 101 -9.60 -10.93 12.64
CA ARG A 101 -10.69 -9.97 12.88
C ARG A 101 -10.99 -9.20 11.59
N LYS A 102 -12.18 -8.60 11.50
CA LYS A 102 -12.64 -7.88 10.30
C LYS A 102 -11.67 -6.77 9.88
N GLU A 103 -11.17 -6.02 10.85
CA GLU A 103 -10.21 -4.92 10.65
C GLU A 103 -8.90 -5.43 10.04
N HIS A 104 -8.39 -6.55 10.56
CA HIS A 104 -7.15 -7.14 10.05
C HIS A 104 -7.31 -7.74 8.64
N ARG A 105 -8.46 -8.36 8.35
CA ARG A 105 -8.78 -8.82 6.98
C ARG A 105 -8.80 -7.64 6.01
N LYS A 106 -9.39 -6.52 6.44
CA LYS A 106 -9.44 -5.31 5.63
C LYS A 106 -8.05 -4.71 5.43
N LEU A 107 -7.21 -4.68 6.46
CA LEU A 107 -5.82 -4.28 6.36
C LEU A 107 -5.08 -5.11 5.30
N ILE A 108 -5.13 -6.45 5.37
CA ILE A 108 -4.52 -7.35 4.39
C ILE A 108 -5.06 -7.07 2.97
N SER A 109 -6.36 -6.79 2.83
CA SER A 109 -6.97 -6.49 1.53
C SER A 109 -6.48 -5.16 0.94
N GLU A 110 -6.33 -4.13 1.77
CA GLU A 110 -6.06 -2.75 1.34
C GLU A 110 -4.57 -2.41 1.19
N VAL A 111 -3.68 -3.12 1.85
CA VAL A 111 -2.24 -2.95 1.70
C VAL A 111 -1.84 -3.12 0.23
N GLU A 112 -0.98 -2.22 -0.28
CA GLU A 112 -0.50 -2.21 -1.67
C GLU A 112 0.96 -2.64 -1.78
N LEU A 113 1.79 -2.30 -0.77
CA LEU A 113 3.22 -2.61 -0.70
C LEU A 113 3.54 -3.30 0.62
N ILE A 114 4.16 -4.46 0.53
CA ILE A 114 4.67 -5.19 1.70
C ILE A 114 6.18 -5.18 1.64
N ILE A 115 6.81 -4.57 2.63
CA ILE A 115 8.26 -4.49 2.76
C ILE A 115 8.69 -5.55 3.77
N ILE A 116 9.66 -6.39 3.40
CA ILE A 116 10.22 -7.42 4.30
C ILE A 116 11.71 -7.17 4.41
N ASP A 117 12.13 -6.64 5.56
CA ASP A 117 13.55 -6.45 5.88
C ASP A 117 14.18 -7.73 6.39
N GLU A 118 15.50 -7.84 6.30
CA GLU A 118 16.31 -9.02 6.67
C GLU A 118 15.76 -10.33 6.07
N ILE A 119 15.36 -10.26 4.79
CA ILE A 119 14.73 -11.40 4.08
C ILE A 119 15.61 -12.65 4.01
N SER A 120 16.93 -12.51 4.12
CA SER A 120 17.87 -13.64 4.14
C SER A 120 17.55 -14.67 5.23
N MET A 121 16.94 -14.24 6.33
CA MET A 121 16.58 -15.09 7.46
C MET A 121 15.18 -15.73 7.31
N VAL A 122 14.43 -15.42 6.25
CA VAL A 122 13.06 -15.92 6.04
C VAL A 122 13.08 -17.18 5.18
N ARG A 123 12.40 -18.24 5.66
CA ARG A 123 12.33 -19.52 4.96
C ARG A 123 11.37 -19.48 3.78
N ALA A 124 11.62 -20.35 2.79
CA ALA A 124 10.78 -20.50 1.58
C ALA A 124 9.32 -20.87 1.90
N ASP A 125 9.09 -21.76 2.86
CA ASP A 125 7.74 -22.17 3.29
C ASP A 125 6.91 -21.01 3.86
N ILE A 126 7.58 -20.10 4.58
CA ILE A 126 6.94 -18.89 5.12
C ILE A 126 6.48 -17.96 3.99
N ILE A 127 7.29 -17.81 2.93
CA ILE A 127 6.94 -16.97 1.78
C ILE A 127 5.73 -17.56 1.01
N ASP A 128 5.71 -18.88 0.79
CA ASP A 128 4.54 -19.51 0.15
C ASP A 128 3.28 -19.45 1.02
N CYS A 129 3.44 -19.56 2.34
CA CYS A 129 2.34 -19.34 3.28
C CYS A 129 1.80 -17.91 3.20
N VAL A 130 2.68 -16.90 3.16
CA VAL A 130 2.32 -15.48 2.99
C VAL A 130 1.62 -15.27 1.65
N ASP A 131 2.13 -15.84 0.56
CA ASP A 131 1.45 -15.80 -0.75
C ASP A 131 0.02 -16.36 -0.65
N ARG A 132 -0.12 -17.52 -0.03
CA ARG A 132 -1.44 -18.15 0.14
C ARG A 132 -2.41 -17.30 0.93
N ILE A 133 -1.96 -16.75 2.06
CA ILE A 133 -2.76 -15.82 2.89
C ILE A 133 -3.19 -14.60 2.07
N LEU A 134 -2.24 -13.97 1.39
CA LEU A 134 -2.51 -12.77 0.61
C LEU A 134 -3.48 -13.03 -0.54
N ARG A 135 -3.35 -14.13 -1.26
CA ARG A 135 -4.30 -14.51 -2.33
C ARG A 135 -5.73 -14.69 -1.78
N VAL A 136 -5.87 -15.40 -0.65
CA VAL A 136 -7.18 -15.71 -0.07
C VAL A 136 -7.83 -14.46 0.53
N PHE A 137 -7.12 -13.76 1.42
CA PHE A 137 -7.69 -12.64 2.17
C PHE A 137 -7.77 -11.32 1.38
N SER A 138 -7.08 -11.22 0.24
CA SER A 138 -7.29 -10.13 -0.73
C SER A 138 -8.39 -10.45 -1.76
N GLY A 139 -8.93 -11.68 -1.75
CA GLY A 139 -9.93 -12.13 -2.74
C GLY A 139 -9.37 -12.27 -4.16
N ASN A 140 -8.06 -12.34 -4.33
CA ASN A 140 -7.40 -12.43 -5.63
C ASN A 140 -6.52 -13.69 -5.72
N MET A 141 -7.15 -14.81 -6.00
CA MET A 141 -6.49 -16.12 -6.08
C MET A 141 -5.58 -16.27 -7.31
N ARG A 142 -5.76 -15.45 -8.35
CA ARG A 142 -5.06 -15.60 -9.63
C ARG A 142 -3.67 -14.97 -9.63
N LEU A 143 -3.52 -13.85 -8.93
CA LEU A 143 -2.27 -13.12 -8.90
C LEU A 143 -1.41 -13.53 -7.69
N PRO A 144 -0.11 -13.75 -7.89
CA PRO A 144 0.84 -13.95 -6.80
C PRO A 144 0.72 -12.85 -5.75
N PHE A 145 0.84 -13.22 -4.48
CA PHE A 145 0.65 -12.34 -3.32
C PHE A 145 -0.66 -11.55 -3.33
N GLY A 146 -1.71 -12.08 -3.99
CA GLY A 146 -2.98 -11.38 -4.13
C GLY A 146 -2.90 -10.11 -4.99
N GLY A 147 -1.85 -9.95 -5.80
CA GLY A 147 -1.58 -8.76 -6.63
C GLY A 147 -0.91 -7.61 -5.88
N LYS A 148 -0.37 -7.85 -4.68
CA LYS A 148 0.39 -6.86 -3.92
C LYS A 148 1.85 -6.83 -4.37
N GLN A 149 2.46 -5.65 -4.26
CA GLN A 149 3.89 -5.49 -4.51
C GLN A 149 4.69 -5.89 -3.28
N LEU A 150 5.77 -6.65 -3.48
CA LEU A 150 6.73 -7.02 -2.43
C LEU A 150 8.05 -6.27 -2.64
N LEU A 151 8.57 -5.69 -1.57
CA LEU A 151 9.95 -5.22 -1.48
C LEU A 151 10.67 -6.09 -0.46
N PHE A 152 11.52 -6.98 -0.95
CA PHE A 152 12.40 -7.78 -0.11
C PHE A 152 13.74 -7.05 0.06
N VAL A 153 14.17 -6.84 1.30
CA VAL A 153 15.43 -6.16 1.64
C VAL A 153 16.32 -7.09 2.42
N GLY A 154 17.58 -7.21 2.05
CA GLY A 154 18.55 -8.06 2.78
C GLY A 154 19.74 -8.47 1.94
N ASP A 155 20.65 -9.23 2.54
CA ASP A 155 21.83 -9.78 1.87
C ASP A 155 21.86 -11.30 2.03
N VAL A 156 21.59 -12.03 0.96
CA VAL A 156 21.54 -13.51 0.97
C VAL A 156 22.89 -14.16 1.28
N PHE A 157 23.98 -13.42 1.17
CA PHE A 157 25.31 -13.87 1.55
C PHE A 157 25.59 -13.71 3.05
N GLN A 158 24.68 -13.07 3.80
CA GLN A 158 24.73 -13.01 5.26
C GLN A 158 24.16 -14.30 5.86
N LEU A 159 23.50 -14.19 7.01
CA LEU A 159 22.99 -15.37 7.71
C LEU A 159 21.85 -16.05 6.95
N GLU A 160 21.96 -17.36 6.83
CA GLU A 160 20.92 -18.22 6.27
C GLU A 160 19.73 -18.41 7.24
N PRO A 161 18.54 -18.78 6.74
CA PRO A 161 17.40 -19.10 7.59
C PRO A 161 17.72 -20.25 8.55
N VAL A 162 17.34 -20.09 9.82
CA VAL A 162 17.50 -21.17 10.80
C VAL A 162 16.44 -22.24 10.55
N VAL A 163 16.88 -23.45 10.27
CA VAL A 163 16.03 -24.63 10.11
C VAL A 163 16.43 -25.65 11.17
N PRO A 164 15.55 -25.96 12.15
CA PRO A 164 15.76 -27.04 13.10
C PRO A 164 16.02 -28.40 12.40
N ALA A 165 16.83 -29.25 13.00
CA ALA A 165 17.24 -30.49 12.36
C ALA A 165 16.05 -31.42 12.01
N ASP A 166 15.06 -31.48 12.88
CA ASP A 166 13.82 -32.24 12.71
C ASP A 166 12.92 -31.72 11.57
N GLN A 167 13.08 -30.45 11.17
CA GLN A 167 12.29 -29.82 10.10
C GLN A 167 13.01 -29.86 8.73
N LYS A 168 14.34 -30.09 8.75
CA LYS A 168 15.15 -29.99 7.54
C LYS A 168 14.79 -31.06 6.50
N GLU A 169 14.55 -32.28 6.93
CA GLU A 169 14.18 -33.39 6.04
C GLU A 169 12.81 -33.11 5.40
N ILE A 170 11.83 -32.66 6.20
CA ILE A 170 10.48 -32.38 5.74
C ILE A 170 10.50 -31.26 4.70
N LEU A 171 11.18 -30.15 4.98
CA LEU A 171 11.25 -29.01 4.05
C LEU A 171 11.97 -29.35 2.75
N SER A 172 12.98 -30.22 2.79
CA SER A 172 13.74 -30.66 1.60
C SER A 172 12.90 -31.45 0.59
N LEU A 173 11.75 -32.03 1.00
CA LEU A 173 10.81 -32.70 0.10
C LEU A 173 10.06 -31.70 -0.80
N PHE A 174 9.93 -30.45 -0.36
CA PHE A 174 9.09 -29.45 -1.04
C PHE A 174 9.90 -28.30 -1.66
N TYR A 175 11.09 -28.02 -1.12
CA TYR A 175 11.91 -26.86 -1.49
C TYR A 175 13.36 -27.27 -1.79
N ALA A 176 13.93 -26.73 -2.87
CA ALA A 176 15.31 -26.99 -3.25
C ALA A 176 16.32 -26.45 -2.21
N SER A 177 15.94 -25.40 -1.50
CA SER A 177 16.71 -24.80 -0.41
C SER A 177 15.80 -24.10 0.60
N PRO A 178 16.28 -23.79 1.82
CA PRO A 178 15.49 -23.06 2.80
C PRO A 178 15.31 -21.59 2.48
N PHE A 179 16.08 -21.01 1.55
CA PHE A 179 16.07 -19.59 1.25
C PHE A 179 14.74 -19.13 0.65
N PHE A 180 14.36 -17.90 0.95
CA PHE A 180 13.10 -17.30 0.49
C PHE A 180 12.89 -17.42 -1.03
N PHE A 181 13.95 -17.26 -1.83
CA PHE A 181 13.89 -17.33 -3.30
C PHE A 181 13.63 -18.75 -3.84
N SER A 182 13.68 -19.80 -2.98
CA SER A 182 13.24 -21.15 -3.34
C SER A 182 11.74 -21.38 -3.14
N ALA A 183 10.99 -20.38 -2.68
CA ALA A 183 9.55 -20.46 -2.57
C ALA A 183 8.91 -20.67 -3.97
N ARG A 184 7.84 -21.47 -4.01
CA ARG A 184 7.18 -21.88 -5.25
C ARG A 184 6.56 -20.70 -5.99
N VAL A 185 6.10 -19.69 -5.26
CA VAL A 185 5.49 -18.47 -5.82
C VAL A 185 6.41 -17.76 -6.81
N PHE A 186 7.74 -17.86 -6.65
CA PHE A 186 8.69 -17.22 -7.57
C PHE A 186 8.77 -17.86 -8.97
N LYS A 187 8.08 -18.99 -9.20
CA LYS A 187 7.86 -19.51 -10.55
C LYS A 187 6.82 -18.70 -11.33
N ASP A 188 5.93 -18.02 -10.61
CA ASP A 188 4.79 -17.29 -11.16
C ASP A 188 5.05 -15.77 -11.25
N ILE A 189 6.15 -15.26 -10.67
CA ILE A 189 6.49 -13.84 -10.68
C ILE A 189 7.92 -13.60 -11.17
N ASN A 190 8.10 -12.45 -11.82
CA ASN A 190 9.44 -11.93 -12.11
C ASN A 190 9.90 -11.10 -10.92
N LEU A 191 10.76 -11.65 -10.07
CA LEU A 191 11.43 -10.88 -9.04
C LEU A 191 12.59 -10.13 -9.67
N VAL A 192 12.71 -8.82 -9.42
CA VAL A 192 13.82 -8.00 -9.94
C VAL A 192 14.85 -7.79 -8.84
N PRO A 193 15.99 -8.50 -8.87
CA PRO A 193 17.04 -8.32 -7.89
C PRO A 193 17.95 -7.15 -8.27
N ILE A 194 18.04 -6.15 -7.39
CA ILE A 194 18.92 -5.00 -7.52
C ILE A 194 19.94 -5.04 -6.39
N GLU A 195 21.20 -5.12 -6.74
CA GLU A 195 22.31 -5.14 -5.78
C GLU A 195 22.97 -3.76 -5.70
N LEU A 196 22.94 -3.15 -4.52
CA LEU A 196 23.63 -1.90 -4.23
C LEU A 196 25.14 -2.15 -4.16
N GLN A 197 25.92 -1.47 -5.00
CA GLN A 197 27.35 -1.70 -5.14
C GLN A 197 28.20 -0.78 -4.23
N LYS A 198 27.76 0.48 -4.03
CA LYS A 198 28.52 1.49 -3.30
C LYS A 198 28.47 1.22 -1.80
N VAL A 199 29.63 1.07 -1.18
CA VAL A 199 29.81 0.87 0.26
C VAL A 199 30.03 2.21 0.95
N TYR A 200 29.34 2.46 2.04
CA TYR A 200 29.42 3.71 2.83
C TYR A 200 29.99 3.48 4.23
N ARG A 201 30.06 2.24 4.71
CA ARG A 201 30.42 1.87 6.08
C ARG A 201 31.94 1.77 6.28
N GLN A 202 32.59 1.01 5.41
CA GLN A 202 34.04 0.76 5.47
C GLN A 202 34.77 1.77 4.57
N THR A 203 35.94 2.24 5.05
CA THR A 203 36.78 3.20 4.34
C THR A 203 38.10 2.61 3.88
N ASP A 204 38.49 1.43 4.40
CA ASP A 204 39.71 0.71 4.02
C ASP A 204 39.51 -0.13 2.75
N PRO A 205 40.10 0.24 1.61
CA PRO A 205 39.90 -0.46 0.33
C PRO A 205 40.42 -1.90 0.35
N VAL A 206 41.48 -2.18 1.12
CA VAL A 206 42.05 -3.53 1.24
C VAL A 206 41.07 -4.43 1.97
N PHE A 207 40.52 -3.93 3.08
CA PHE A 207 39.57 -4.69 3.88
C PHE A 207 38.25 -4.90 3.12
N ILE A 208 37.76 -3.89 2.41
CA ILE A 208 36.57 -4.01 1.54
C ILE A 208 36.78 -5.13 0.50
N ASN A 209 37.92 -5.15 -0.19
CA ASN A 209 38.22 -6.21 -1.17
C ASN A 209 38.27 -7.60 -0.53
N ILE A 210 38.87 -7.73 0.64
CA ILE A 210 38.89 -9.01 1.39
C ILE A 210 37.46 -9.47 1.73
N LEU A 211 36.63 -8.57 2.26
CA LEU A 211 35.26 -8.87 2.61
C LEU A 211 34.43 -9.30 1.37
N ASP A 212 34.66 -8.68 0.24
CA ASP A 212 33.99 -9.01 -1.03
C ASP A 212 34.34 -10.42 -1.49
N ARG A 213 35.63 -10.79 -1.40
CA ARG A 213 36.07 -12.11 -1.78
C ARG A 213 35.59 -13.21 -0.83
N ILE A 214 35.51 -12.91 0.47
CA ILE A 214 34.91 -13.80 1.47
C ILE A 214 33.41 -13.96 1.21
N ARG A 215 32.71 -12.87 1.00
CA ARG A 215 31.26 -12.88 0.70
C ARG A 215 30.94 -13.77 -0.50
N SER A 216 31.76 -13.69 -1.55
CA SER A 216 31.56 -14.45 -2.79
C SER A 216 32.21 -15.83 -2.78
N ASN A 217 32.83 -16.23 -1.67
CA ASN A 217 33.61 -17.49 -1.54
C ASN A 217 34.70 -17.67 -2.60
N ILE A 218 35.38 -16.58 -2.94
CA ILE A 218 36.51 -16.56 -3.89
C ILE A 218 37.81 -16.06 -3.25
N ALA A 219 37.82 -15.98 -1.92
CA ALA A 219 39.00 -15.59 -1.17
C ALA A 219 40.16 -16.60 -1.43
N ARG A 220 41.32 -16.06 -1.74
CA ARG A 220 42.55 -16.84 -2.00
C ARG A 220 43.43 -16.83 -0.77
N LYS A 221 44.51 -17.60 -0.84
CA LYS A 221 45.50 -17.69 0.25
C LYS A 221 46.00 -16.30 0.71
N GLN A 222 46.24 -15.38 -0.22
CA GLN A 222 46.72 -14.04 0.09
C GLN A 222 45.77 -13.25 0.99
N GLU A 223 44.47 -13.26 0.71
CA GLU A 223 43.46 -12.58 1.52
C GLU A 223 43.34 -13.24 2.91
N LEU A 224 43.39 -14.56 2.96
CA LEU A 224 43.40 -15.29 4.23
C LEU A 224 44.69 -15.05 5.05
N ASP A 225 45.86 -15.00 4.42
CA ASP A 225 47.12 -14.68 5.10
C ASP A 225 47.07 -13.24 5.67
N THR A 226 46.50 -12.28 4.92
CA THR A 226 46.30 -10.90 5.38
C THR A 226 45.37 -10.83 6.59
N LEU A 227 44.27 -11.56 6.58
CA LEU A 227 43.37 -11.66 7.74
C LEU A 227 44.03 -12.35 8.92
N ASN A 228 44.71 -13.48 8.66
CA ASN A 228 45.38 -14.28 9.69
C ASN A 228 46.60 -13.58 10.28
N ALA A 229 47.13 -12.52 9.67
CA ALA A 229 48.07 -11.61 10.32
C ALA A 229 47.47 -10.92 11.58
N ARG A 230 46.12 -10.90 11.69
CA ARG A 230 45.41 -10.39 12.87
C ARG A 230 45.08 -11.49 13.89
N TYR A 231 45.66 -12.67 13.78
CA TYR A 231 45.47 -13.76 14.71
C TYR A 231 46.34 -13.58 15.98
N PHE A 232 45.65 -13.30 17.09
CA PHE A 232 46.24 -13.12 18.42
C PHE A 232 45.41 -13.94 19.43
N PRO A 233 45.70 -15.24 19.63
CA PRO A 233 44.88 -16.12 20.46
C PRO A 233 44.84 -15.70 21.92
N ASP A 234 45.96 -15.18 22.43
CA ASP A 234 46.10 -14.75 23.83
C ASP A 234 45.71 -13.29 24.07
N PHE A 235 45.18 -12.62 23.07
CA PHE A 235 44.78 -11.23 23.20
C PHE A 235 43.62 -11.07 24.21
N ILE A 236 43.89 -10.36 25.27
CA ILE A 236 42.88 -9.99 26.28
C ILE A 236 42.70 -8.47 26.21
N PRO A 237 41.56 -7.99 25.71
CA PRO A 237 41.29 -6.57 25.64
C PRO A 237 41.17 -5.98 27.05
N ARG A 238 41.78 -4.80 27.26
CA ARG A 238 41.48 -3.99 28.46
C ARG A 238 40.10 -3.36 28.30
N ASN A 239 39.44 -3.09 29.42
CA ASN A 239 38.10 -2.45 29.35
C ASN A 239 38.16 -1.10 28.64
N GLU A 240 39.23 -0.33 28.81
CA GLU A 240 39.47 0.97 28.18
C GLU A 240 39.56 0.88 26.62
N ASP A 241 39.97 -0.27 26.10
CA ASP A 241 40.14 -0.48 24.66
C ASP A 241 38.80 -0.70 23.93
N MET A 242 37.71 -0.90 24.68
CA MET A 242 36.32 -1.06 24.17
C MET A 242 36.17 -2.09 23.03
N TYR A 243 36.94 -3.16 23.05
CA TYR A 243 36.77 -4.28 22.12
C TYR A 243 35.46 -5.03 22.41
N ILE A 244 34.74 -5.42 21.36
CA ILE A 244 33.62 -6.33 21.48
C ILE A 244 33.98 -7.69 20.90
N THR A 245 33.67 -8.76 21.63
CA THR A 245 33.88 -10.13 21.14
C THR A 245 32.62 -10.61 20.39
N LEU A 246 32.80 -11.03 19.14
CA LEU A 246 31.78 -11.68 18.34
C LEU A 246 31.97 -13.18 18.36
N ALA A 247 31.06 -13.93 18.98
CA ALA A 247 31.10 -15.36 19.09
C ALA A 247 29.96 -16.04 18.34
N THR A 248 30.14 -17.28 17.91
CA THR A 248 29.12 -18.03 17.16
C THR A 248 28.00 -18.57 18.05
N ARG A 249 28.30 -18.80 19.35
CA ARG A 249 27.44 -19.48 20.32
C ARG A 249 26.96 -18.55 21.44
N ARG A 250 25.70 -18.71 21.84
CA ARG A 250 25.08 -17.88 22.91
C ARG A 250 25.67 -18.19 24.28
N ASP A 251 25.86 -19.46 24.60
CA ASP A 251 26.45 -19.89 25.88
C ASP A 251 27.84 -19.29 26.10
N GLN A 252 28.68 -19.19 25.05
CA GLN A 252 29.97 -18.55 25.10
C GLN A 252 29.85 -17.03 25.41
N VAL A 253 28.90 -16.37 24.79
CA VAL A 253 28.65 -14.92 25.01
C VAL A 253 28.16 -14.66 26.44
N ASP A 254 27.19 -15.44 26.90
CA ASP A 254 26.64 -15.29 28.25
C ASP A 254 27.76 -15.53 29.30
N PHE A 255 28.57 -16.58 29.14
CA PHE A 255 29.71 -16.85 30.00
C PHE A 255 30.76 -15.72 30.05
N ILE A 256 31.10 -15.11 28.88
CA ILE A 256 32.05 -14.00 28.84
C ILE A 256 31.49 -12.80 29.58
N ASN A 257 30.23 -12.43 29.32
CA ASN A 257 29.59 -11.24 29.92
C ASN A 257 29.39 -11.40 31.44
N GLU A 258 28.89 -12.54 31.90
CA GLU A 258 28.70 -12.85 33.32
C GLU A 258 30.03 -12.87 34.08
N ARG A 259 31.05 -13.54 33.52
CA ARG A 259 32.39 -13.59 34.12
C ARG A 259 32.98 -12.19 34.23
N LYS A 260 32.93 -11.39 33.17
CA LYS A 260 33.46 -10.04 33.15
C LYS A 260 32.73 -9.12 34.11
N LEU A 261 31.40 -9.20 34.20
CA LEU A 261 30.63 -8.45 35.21
C LEU A 261 31.00 -8.88 36.63
N GLY A 262 31.20 -10.16 36.88
CA GLY A 262 31.61 -10.69 38.18
C GLY A 262 33.03 -10.27 38.60
N GLU A 263 33.95 -10.12 37.62
CA GLU A 263 35.33 -9.67 37.86
C GLU A 263 35.43 -8.18 38.26
N LEU A 264 34.38 -7.38 37.95
CA LEU A 264 34.34 -5.96 38.29
C LEU A 264 34.12 -5.77 39.79
N PRO A 265 34.83 -4.79 40.41
CA PRO A 265 34.59 -4.37 41.81
C PRO A 265 33.25 -3.66 41.94
N GLY A 266 32.77 -3.50 43.18
CA GLY A 266 31.57 -2.75 43.50
C GLY A 266 30.28 -3.57 43.50
N GLU A 267 29.21 -2.91 43.94
CA GLU A 267 27.88 -3.50 44.02
C GLU A 267 27.19 -3.54 42.66
N GLU A 268 26.36 -4.57 42.48
CA GLU A 268 25.57 -4.73 41.26
C GLU A 268 24.32 -3.86 41.35
N PHE A 269 24.13 -3.00 40.37
CA PHE A 269 22.91 -2.22 40.18
C PHE A 269 21.99 -2.92 39.18
N VAL A 270 20.72 -3.08 39.55
CA VAL A 270 19.70 -3.70 38.70
C VAL A 270 18.70 -2.63 38.27
N SER A 271 18.73 -2.31 36.98
CA SER A 271 17.69 -1.46 36.39
C SER A 271 16.49 -2.31 36.01
N HIS A 272 15.32 -1.95 36.54
CA HIS A 272 14.05 -2.65 36.30
C HIS A 272 13.29 -1.98 35.15
N GLY A 273 13.14 -2.70 34.06
CA GLY A 273 12.33 -2.23 32.94
C GLY A 273 10.83 -2.32 33.22
N LYS A 274 10.06 -1.52 32.53
CA LYS A 274 8.61 -1.43 32.66
C LYS A 274 7.94 -1.81 31.36
N ILE A 275 7.00 -2.75 31.41
CA ILE A 275 6.16 -3.15 30.28
C ILE A 275 4.75 -2.61 30.54
N GLU A 276 4.20 -1.88 29.54
CA GLU A 276 2.80 -1.47 29.51
C GLU A 276 2.12 -2.03 28.26
N GLY A 277 0.94 -2.59 28.41
CA GLY A 277 0.18 -3.19 27.30
C GLY A 277 0.75 -4.52 26.80
N ASP A 278 0.66 -4.74 25.50
CA ASP A 278 1.07 -5.99 24.83
C ASP A 278 2.49 -5.85 24.26
N PHE A 279 3.50 -6.26 25.01
CA PHE A 279 4.90 -6.29 24.55
C PHE A 279 5.51 -7.68 24.87
N PRO A 280 5.71 -8.54 23.85
CA PRO A 280 6.20 -9.91 24.07
C PRO A 280 7.62 -9.93 24.61
N GLU A 281 7.91 -10.76 25.62
CA GLU A 281 9.28 -10.92 26.17
C GLU A 281 10.33 -11.31 25.13
N SER A 282 9.93 -12.11 24.15
CA SER A 282 10.83 -12.51 23.04
C SER A 282 11.26 -11.34 22.14
N SER A 283 10.56 -10.21 22.22
CA SER A 283 10.83 -9.00 21.45
C SER A 283 11.54 -7.91 22.27
N LEU A 284 11.85 -8.17 23.54
CA LEU A 284 12.54 -7.20 24.38
C LEU A 284 13.92 -6.86 23.80
N PRO A 285 14.21 -5.57 23.54
CA PRO A 285 15.49 -5.10 23.03
C PRO A 285 16.64 -5.35 24.01
N THR A 286 16.39 -5.26 25.31
CA THR A 286 17.31 -5.56 26.39
C THR A 286 16.63 -6.40 27.47
N GLN A 287 17.36 -6.72 28.53
CA GLN A 287 16.80 -7.48 29.66
C GLN A 287 15.78 -6.66 30.44
N LEU A 288 14.71 -7.31 30.90
CA LEU A 288 13.71 -6.65 31.78
C LEU A 288 14.38 -6.19 33.08
N ASN A 289 15.23 -7.03 33.66
CA ASN A 289 16.08 -6.69 34.79
C ASN A 289 17.53 -6.65 34.30
N LEU A 290 18.03 -5.45 34.07
CA LEU A 290 19.37 -5.22 33.53
C LEU A 290 20.37 -5.03 34.66
N SER A 291 21.24 -6.03 34.87
CA SER A 291 22.34 -5.98 35.86
C SER A 291 23.57 -5.31 35.26
N ILE A 292 24.07 -4.28 35.90
CA ILE A 292 25.28 -3.53 35.52
C ILE A 292 26.10 -3.16 36.76
N LYS A 293 27.37 -2.84 36.54
CA LYS A 293 28.28 -2.25 37.55
C LYS A 293 29.04 -1.08 36.96
N GLU A 294 29.63 -0.28 37.76
CA GLU A 294 30.62 0.68 37.30
C GLU A 294 31.76 -0.06 36.56
N GLN A 295 32.30 0.57 35.53
CA GLN A 295 33.27 0.02 34.58
C GLN A 295 32.73 -1.13 33.70
N ALA A 296 31.43 -1.43 33.73
CA ALA A 296 30.84 -2.41 32.81
C ALA A 296 30.85 -1.86 31.39
N GLN A 297 31.32 -2.70 30.45
CA GLN A 297 31.23 -2.39 29.03
C GLN A 297 29.82 -2.64 28.55
N VAL A 298 29.23 -1.63 27.92
CA VAL A 298 27.86 -1.67 27.40
C VAL A 298 27.83 -1.28 25.94
N ILE A 299 26.76 -1.69 25.27
CA ILE A 299 26.43 -1.26 23.90
C ILE A 299 25.06 -0.58 23.91
N PHE A 300 24.99 0.55 23.28
CA PHE A 300 23.72 1.21 23.01
C PHE A 300 22.93 0.44 21.96
N ILE A 301 21.65 0.24 22.20
CA ILE A 301 20.75 -0.56 21.34
C ILE A 301 19.67 0.29 20.67
N ASP A 302 19.77 1.62 20.83
CA ASP A 302 18.91 2.60 20.19
C ASP A 302 19.71 3.87 19.82
N ASN A 303 19.17 4.65 18.88
CA ASN A 303 19.77 5.91 18.48
C ASN A 303 19.29 7.02 19.42
N ASP A 304 20.20 7.83 19.90
CA ASP A 304 19.87 8.98 20.69
C ASP A 304 19.21 10.09 19.87
N TYR A 305 18.21 10.75 20.44
CA TYR A 305 17.49 11.83 19.79
C TYR A 305 18.40 13.06 19.51
N GLU A 306 19.30 13.37 20.43
CA GLU A 306 20.29 14.46 20.29
C GLU A 306 21.55 14.05 19.53
N ARG A 307 21.60 12.81 19.04
CA ARG A 307 22.73 12.22 18.30
C ARG A 307 24.02 12.10 19.12
N ARG A 308 23.92 11.95 20.42
CA ARG A 308 25.06 11.69 21.30
C ARG A 308 25.69 10.33 21.02
N TRP A 309 24.84 9.35 20.69
CA TRP A 309 25.25 8.00 20.24
C TRP A 309 24.30 7.43 19.19
N VAL A 310 24.69 6.37 18.58
CA VAL A 310 23.88 5.58 17.64
C VAL A 310 23.81 4.11 18.07
N ASN A 311 22.84 3.38 17.58
CA ASN A 311 22.72 1.95 17.82
C ASN A 311 24.02 1.24 17.41
N GLY A 312 24.62 0.49 18.36
CA GLY A 312 25.92 -0.17 18.19
C GLY A 312 27.10 0.60 18.79
N THR A 313 26.90 1.84 19.27
CA THR A 313 27.95 2.57 19.99
C THR A 313 28.30 1.82 21.27
N ILE A 314 29.59 1.60 21.50
CA ILE A 314 30.10 0.98 22.72
C ILE A 314 30.48 2.09 23.72
N GLY A 315 30.23 1.84 24.99
CA GLY A 315 30.64 2.70 26.07
C GLY A 315 30.99 1.91 27.35
N MET A 316 31.49 2.59 28.34
CA MET A 316 31.79 2.03 29.64
C MET A 316 30.98 2.80 30.70
N VAL A 317 30.30 2.11 31.59
CA VAL A 317 29.61 2.73 32.74
C VAL A 317 30.65 3.43 33.60
N SER A 318 30.62 4.75 33.62
CA SER A 318 31.56 5.60 34.38
C SER A 318 31.13 5.82 35.79
N GLY A 319 29.81 5.76 36.07
CA GLY A 319 29.27 5.92 37.42
C GLY A 319 27.77 5.64 37.48
N ILE A 320 27.31 5.32 38.68
CA ILE A 320 25.87 5.17 38.98
C ILE A 320 25.62 6.00 40.24
N ASP A 321 24.77 6.99 40.18
CA ASP A 321 24.48 7.84 41.30
C ASP A 321 23.48 7.22 42.31
N GLU A 322 23.29 7.88 43.47
CA GLU A 322 22.38 7.42 44.52
C GLU A 322 20.89 7.36 44.07
N ASN A 323 20.56 8.07 43.01
CA ASN A 323 19.22 8.07 42.41
C ASN A 323 19.03 6.96 41.35
N GLY A 324 20.10 6.20 41.06
CA GLY A 324 20.11 5.16 40.03
C GLY A 324 20.29 5.70 38.60
N ASN A 325 20.76 6.94 38.43
CA ASN A 325 21.13 7.47 37.15
C ASN A 325 22.46 6.86 36.68
N VAL A 326 22.46 6.34 35.45
CA VAL A 326 23.62 5.66 34.88
C VAL A 326 24.35 6.58 33.92
N TYR A 327 25.64 6.76 34.13
CA TYR A 327 26.52 7.56 33.27
C TYR A 327 27.41 6.61 32.46
N VAL A 328 27.56 6.89 31.15
CA VAL A 328 28.37 6.10 30.24
C VAL A 328 29.38 6.97 29.51
N LEU A 329 30.65 6.58 29.64
CA LEU A 329 31.78 7.16 28.90
C LEU A 329 31.89 6.49 27.53
N LEU A 330 31.88 7.29 26.46
CA LEU A 330 32.06 6.80 25.11
C LEU A 330 33.51 6.80 24.64
N GLU A 331 33.79 6.17 23.50
CA GLU A 331 35.15 6.08 22.91
C GLU A 331 35.73 7.45 22.55
N ASP A 332 34.90 8.47 22.34
CA ASP A 332 35.32 9.86 22.10
C ASP A 332 35.72 10.62 23.38
N GLY A 333 35.69 9.97 24.53
CA GLY A 333 36.03 10.54 25.84
C GLY A 333 34.91 11.40 26.44
N ARG A 334 33.74 11.41 25.88
CA ARG A 334 32.58 12.15 26.43
C ARG A 334 31.72 11.23 27.28
N GLU A 335 31.28 11.79 28.39
CA GLU A 335 30.40 11.15 29.36
C GLU A 335 28.97 11.64 29.18
N TYR A 336 28.01 10.70 29.17
CA TYR A 336 26.61 11.01 29.02
C TYR A 336 25.74 10.27 30.03
N LEU A 337 24.75 11.00 30.56
CA LEU A 337 23.64 10.39 31.31
C LEU A 337 22.78 9.59 30.36
N VAL A 338 22.54 8.33 30.71
CA VAL A 338 21.69 7.42 29.94
C VAL A 338 20.30 7.39 30.55
N GLU A 339 19.35 7.98 29.85
CA GLU A 339 17.95 7.95 30.22
C GLU A 339 17.22 6.74 29.68
N PRO A 340 16.21 6.20 30.38
CA PRO A 340 15.37 5.14 29.87
C PRO A 340 14.71 5.54 28.55
N THR A 341 14.69 4.60 27.60
CA THR A 341 14.02 4.75 26.31
C THR A 341 12.77 3.86 26.27
N SER A 342 11.73 4.35 25.64
CA SER A 342 10.48 3.62 25.46
C SER A 342 10.39 3.05 24.04
N TRP A 343 10.47 1.72 23.92
CA TRP A 343 10.20 1.02 22.66
C TRP A 343 8.74 0.73 22.54
N ARG A 344 8.22 0.85 21.32
CA ARG A 344 6.81 0.69 21.01
C ARG A 344 6.58 -0.59 20.22
N ASN A 345 5.58 -1.36 20.64
CA ASN A 345 5.07 -2.45 19.85
C ASN A 345 3.88 -1.94 19.04
N TYR A 346 3.96 -2.04 17.72
CA TYR A 346 2.95 -1.54 16.79
C TYR A 346 2.06 -2.66 16.28
N LYS A 347 0.78 -2.34 16.05
CA LYS A 347 -0.10 -3.10 15.16
C LYS A 347 -0.58 -2.19 14.04
N TYR A 348 -0.65 -2.73 12.85
CA TYR A 348 -1.22 -2.02 11.72
C TYR A 348 -2.74 -2.11 11.77
N LYS A 349 -3.42 -0.99 11.50
CA LYS A 349 -4.86 -0.88 11.39
C LYS A 349 -5.25 -0.14 10.13
N TYR A 350 -6.32 -0.59 9.47
CA TYR A 350 -6.84 0.14 8.33
C TYR A 350 -7.91 1.14 8.78
N ASN A 351 -7.65 2.43 8.58
CA ASN A 351 -8.62 3.50 8.83
C ASN A 351 -9.57 3.62 7.64
N GLU A 352 -10.85 3.25 7.84
CA GLU A 352 -11.87 3.27 6.79
C GLU A 352 -12.22 4.68 6.32
N LYS A 353 -12.15 5.68 7.19
CA LYS A 353 -12.51 7.07 6.88
C LYS A 353 -11.45 7.72 6.00
N GLU A 354 -10.18 7.55 6.36
CA GLU A 354 -9.06 8.15 5.66
C GLU A 354 -8.49 7.26 4.56
N LYS A 355 -8.96 6.01 4.47
CA LYS A 355 -8.50 4.99 3.50
C LYS A 355 -6.99 4.77 3.50
N LYS A 356 -6.37 4.87 4.69
CA LYS A 356 -4.94 4.63 4.89
C LYS A 356 -4.68 3.54 5.93
N VAL A 357 -3.47 2.95 5.89
CA VAL A 357 -2.95 2.08 6.93
C VAL A 357 -2.35 2.96 8.01
N GLU A 358 -2.76 2.76 9.26
CA GLU A 358 -2.27 3.46 10.43
C GLU A 358 -1.56 2.49 11.36
N GLU A 359 -0.58 3.00 12.09
CA GLU A 359 0.13 2.28 13.14
C GLU A 359 -0.57 2.56 14.47
N GLU A 360 -0.95 1.51 15.19
CA GLU A 360 -1.52 1.58 16.53
C GLU A 360 -0.52 1.00 17.52
N ILE A 361 -0.10 1.80 18.51
CA ILE A 361 0.78 1.34 19.60
C ILE A 361 -0.07 0.44 20.50
N VAL A 362 0.34 -0.83 20.64
CA VAL A 362 -0.37 -1.81 21.47
C VAL A 362 0.33 -2.10 22.78
N GLY A 363 1.59 -1.75 22.89
CA GLY A 363 2.37 -1.85 24.11
C GLY A 363 3.67 -1.09 24.04
N THR A 364 4.23 -0.79 25.19
CA THR A 364 5.53 -0.13 25.34
C THR A 364 6.41 -0.90 26.30
N PHE A 365 7.70 -0.84 26.05
CA PHE A 365 8.73 -1.33 26.97
C PHE A 365 9.71 -0.18 27.25
N GLU A 366 9.86 0.17 28.50
CA GLU A 366 10.75 1.22 28.96
C GLU A 366 11.91 0.63 29.75
N GLN A 367 13.15 0.92 29.33
CA GLN A 367 14.38 0.48 30.00
C GLN A 367 15.55 1.36 29.52
N LEU A 368 16.69 1.30 30.20
CA LEU A 368 17.94 1.87 29.71
C LEU A 368 18.29 1.26 28.35
N PRO A 369 18.62 2.06 27.32
CA PRO A 369 18.89 1.58 25.96
C PRO A 369 20.29 0.96 25.82
N ILE A 370 20.69 0.13 26.78
CA ILE A 370 22.00 -0.50 26.83
C ILE A 370 21.93 -1.99 27.14
N ARG A 371 22.99 -2.71 26.80
CA ARG A 371 23.26 -4.10 27.17
C ARG A 371 24.72 -4.30 27.53
N LEU A 372 25.03 -5.32 28.34
CA LEU A 372 26.41 -5.78 28.49
C LEU A 372 27.00 -6.18 27.14
N ALA A 373 28.22 -5.76 26.87
CA ALA A 373 28.82 -5.86 25.55
C ALA A 373 30.31 -6.18 25.53
N TRP A 374 30.82 -6.98 26.46
CA TRP A 374 32.13 -7.60 26.24
C TRP A 374 32.08 -8.66 25.15
N ALA A 375 30.90 -9.33 25.03
CA ALA A 375 30.63 -10.25 23.94
C ALA A 375 29.18 -10.15 23.47
N ILE A 376 28.95 -10.39 22.17
CA ILE A 376 27.64 -10.60 21.56
C ILE A 376 27.73 -11.72 20.52
N THR A 377 26.59 -12.34 20.19
CA THR A 377 26.59 -13.34 19.11
C THR A 377 26.69 -12.67 17.74
N VAL A 378 27.32 -13.36 16.78
CA VAL A 378 27.37 -12.92 15.36
C VAL A 378 25.98 -12.58 14.84
N HIS A 379 24.95 -13.36 15.21
CA HIS A 379 23.56 -13.08 14.82
C HIS A 379 23.05 -11.74 15.36
N LYS A 380 23.30 -11.44 16.64
CA LYS A 380 22.87 -10.17 17.26
C LYS A 380 23.69 -8.96 16.82
N SER A 381 24.89 -9.18 16.24
CA SER A 381 25.70 -8.12 15.67
C SER A 381 25.23 -7.67 14.28
N GLN A 382 24.26 -8.37 13.69
CA GLN A 382 23.73 -8.02 12.38
C GLN A 382 23.15 -6.59 12.38
N GLY A 383 23.48 -5.80 11.36
CA GLY A 383 23.13 -4.35 11.31
C GLY A 383 24.11 -3.43 12.03
N LEU A 384 24.82 -3.90 13.08
CA LEU A 384 25.73 -3.09 13.89
C LEU A 384 27.10 -2.89 13.22
N THR A 385 27.87 -1.91 13.74
CA THR A 385 29.21 -1.56 13.23
C THR A 385 30.09 -1.17 14.42
N PHE A 386 31.31 -1.64 14.41
CA PHE A 386 32.28 -1.44 15.50
C PHE A 386 33.65 -1.00 14.96
N SER A 387 34.33 -0.16 15.71
CA SER A 387 35.71 0.24 15.42
C SER A 387 36.71 -0.90 15.77
N ARG A 388 36.45 -1.64 16.83
CA ARG A 388 37.32 -2.70 17.37
C ARG A 388 36.56 -3.97 17.68
N VAL A 389 36.98 -5.08 17.07
CA VAL A 389 36.28 -6.36 17.16
C VAL A 389 37.25 -7.51 17.42
N VAL A 390 36.92 -8.34 18.38
CA VAL A 390 37.53 -9.68 18.53
C VAL A 390 36.58 -10.70 17.90
N VAL A 391 36.99 -11.39 16.87
CA VAL A 391 36.22 -12.48 16.24
C VAL A 391 36.68 -13.81 16.82
N ASP A 392 35.77 -14.48 17.51
CA ASP A 392 35.98 -15.78 18.13
C ASP A 392 35.11 -16.85 17.44
N LEU A 393 35.76 -17.61 16.56
CA LEU A 393 35.14 -18.74 15.85
C LEU A 393 35.53 -20.09 16.44
N THR A 394 36.08 -20.13 17.66
CA THR A 394 36.49 -21.39 18.31
C THR A 394 35.32 -22.35 18.55
N GLY A 395 34.09 -21.84 18.66
CA GLY A 395 32.87 -22.63 18.70
C GLY A 395 32.47 -23.30 17.38
N GLY A 396 33.27 -23.11 16.31
CA GLY A 396 32.99 -23.55 14.95
C GLY A 396 32.00 -22.63 14.19
N VAL A 397 32.12 -22.65 12.85
CA VAL A 397 31.18 -21.99 11.94
C VAL A 397 30.19 -23.04 11.46
N PHE A 398 28.91 -22.84 11.77
CA PHE A 398 27.86 -23.83 11.49
C PHE A 398 26.83 -23.36 10.44
N ALA A 399 26.84 -22.08 10.08
CA ALA A 399 25.95 -21.54 9.08
C ALA A 399 26.72 -20.75 8.01
N GLY A 400 26.25 -20.81 6.77
CA GLY A 400 26.79 -20.00 5.67
C GLY A 400 26.73 -18.51 6.01
N GLY A 401 27.76 -17.75 5.62
CA GLY A 401 27.85 -16.32 5.83
C GLY A 401 28.27 -15.86 7.23
N GLN A 402 28.34 -16.73 8.25
CA GLN A 402 28.70 -16.29 9.62
C GLN A 402 30.05 -15.57 9.68
N THR A 403 31.07 -16.13 9.01
CA THR A 403 32.40 -15.50 8.94
C THR A 403 32.36 -14.14 8.29
N TYR A 404 31.66 -14.01 7.17
CA TYR A 404 31.46 -12.75 6.49
C TYR A 404 30.73 -11.72 7.39
N VAL A 405 29.65 -12.12 8.05
CA VAL A 405 28.91 -11.25 8.96
C VAL A 405 29.81 -10.78 10.09
N ALA A 406 30.55 -11.67 10.76
CA ALA A 406 31.43 -11.30 11.86
C ALA A 406 32.51 -10.30 11.43
N LEU A 407 33.21 -10.56 10.34
CA LEU A 407 34.26 -9.69 9.81
C LEU A 407 33.71 -8.34 9.34
N SER A 408 32.56 -8.35 8.67
CA SER A 408 31.92 -7.12 8.14
C SER A 408 31.37 -6.18 9.22
N ARG A 409 31.40 -6.58 10.49
CA ARG A 409 31.07 -5.69 11.64
C ARG A 409 32.15 -4.69 11.91
N CYS A 410 33.42 -5.00 11.61
CA CYS A 410 34.55 -4.11 11.80
C CYS A 410 34.64 -3.07 10.67
N THR A 411 35.02 -1.84 11.01
CA THR A 411 35.21 -0.75 10.04
C THR A 411 36.53 -0.83 9.30
N SER A 412 37.57 -1.41 9.91
CA SER A 412 38.91 -1.50 9.34
C SER A 412 39.60 -2.81 9.72
N LEU A 413 40.61 -3.19 8.97
CA LEU A 413 41.48 -4.36 9.28
C LEU A 413 42.25 -4.16 10.57
N GLU A 414 42.64 -2.94 10.89
CA GLU A 414 43.44 -2.63 12.10
C GLU A 414 42.65 -2.89 13.39
N GLY A 415 41.34 -2.59 13.39
CA GLY A 415 40.46 -2.83 14.53
C GLY A 415 40.08 -4.30 14.74
N LEU A 416 40.50 -5.21 13.83
CA LEU A 416 40.15 -6.62 13.87
C LEU A 416 41.19 -7.43 14.65
N VAL A 417 40.71 -8.28 15.53
CA VAL A 417 41.52 -9.35 16.22
C VAL A 417 40.83 -10.69 16.01
N LEU A 418 41.57 -11.71 15.64
CA LEU A 418 41.08 -13.08 15.48
C LEU A 418 41.55 -13.96 16.66
N LYS A 419 40.66 -14.66 17.33
CA LYS A 419 40.94 -15.68 18.36
C LYS A 419 41.26 -17.03 17.77
N SER A 420 40.82 -17.30 16.55
CA SER A 420 41.14 -18.50 15.77
C SER A 420 41.56 -18.10 14.37
N ARG A 421 42.42 -18.89 13.74
CA ARG A 421 42.78 -18.69 12.33
C ARG A 421 41.59 -19.00 11.46
N ILE A 422 41.36 -18.15 10.47
CA ILE A 422 40.32 -18.38 9.45
C ILE A 422 40.90 -19.29 8.37
N SER A 423 40.25 -20.39 8.14
CA SER A 423 40.57 -21.38 7.12
C SER A 423 39.58 -21.32 5.95
N PRO A 424 39.86 -21.88 4.78
CA PRO A 424 38.89 -21.97 3.69
C PRO A 424 37.60 -22.70 4.09
N HIS A 425 37.64 -23.57 5.08
CA HIS A 425 36.46 -24.31 5.57
C HIS A 425 35.53 -23.44 6.38
N ASP A 426 36.02 -22.35 6.96
CA ASP A 426 35.19 -21.36 7.70
C ASP A 426 34.47 -20.36 6.78
N ILE A 427 34.77 -20.43 5.48
CA ILE A 427 34.19 -19.58 4.45
C ILE A 427 33.47 -20.48 3.47
N PHE A 428 32.14 -20.48 3.55
CA PHE A 428 31.36 -21.21 2.57
C PHE A 428 30.06 -20.46 2.24
N VAL A 429 29.66 -20.58 0.99
CA VAL A 429 28.41 -20.03 0.44
C VAL A 429 27.67 -21.17 -0.25
N ARG A 430 26.38 -21.24 -0.03
CA ARG A 430 25.53 -22.24 -0.66
C ARG A 430 25.49 -22.04 -2.18
N LYS A 431 25.48 -23.11 -2.94
CA LYS A 431 25.45 -23.08 -4.42
C LYS A 431 24.22 -22.33 -4.95
N GLU A 432 23.10 -22.48 -4.26
CA GLU A 432 21.81 -21.83 -4.60
C GLU A 432 21.92 -20.30 -4.54
N ILE A 433 22.68 -19.77 -3.58
CA ILE A 433 22.93 -18.32 -3.47
C ILE A 433 23.77 -17.85 -4.66
N VAL A 434 24.82 -18.60 -5.01
CA VAL A 434 25.70 -18.26 -6.15
C VAL A 434 24.89 -18.26 -7.46
N GLN A 435 24.00 -19.23 -7.66
CA GLN A 435 23.11 -19.28 -8.82
C GLN A 435 22.13 -18.10 -8.83
N PHE A 436 21.53 -17.79 -7.70
CA PHE A 436 20.58 -16.68 -7.58
C PHE A 436 21.25 -15.33 -7.83
N SER A 437 22.48 -15.15 -7.36
CA SER A 437 23.22 -13.89 -7.51
C SER A 437 23.61 -13.56 -8.97
N GLN A 438 23.59 -14.54 -9.88
CA GLN A 438 23.84 -14.29 -11.31
C GLN A 438 22.77 -13.40 -11.96
N MET A 439 21.60 -13.30 -11.34
CA MET A 439 20.51 -12.41 -11.80
C MET A 439 20.60 -10.98 -11.26
N PHE A 440 21.57 -10.70 -10.36
CA PHE A 440 21.67 -9.37 -9.76
C PHE A 440 22.07 -8.32 -10.79
N ASN A 441 21.36 -7.18 -10.78
CA ASN A 441 21.59 -6.07 -11.69
C ASN A 441 21.51 -6.46 -13.18
N ASP A 442 20.72 -7.49 -13.52
CA ASP A 442 20.42 -7.82 -14.92
C ASP A 442 19.71 -6.66 -15.59
N ARG A 443 20.44 -5.92 -16.43
CA ARG A 443 19.96 -4.74 -17.13
C ARG A 443 18.79 -5.04 -18.04
N GLN A 444 18.78 -6.18 -18.70
CA GLN A 444 17.67 -6.55 -19.59
C GLN A 444 16.39 -6.80 -18.79
N LEU A 445 16.50 -7.46 -17.62
CA LEU A 445 15.38 -7.70 -16.72
C LEU A 445 14.84 -6.39 -16.12
N ILE A 446 15.73 -5.49 -15.66
CA ILE A 446 15.38 -4.18 -15.10
C ILE A 446 14.66 -3.32 -16.15
N GLU A 447 15.24 -3.14 -17.32
CA GLU A 447 14.65 -2.33 -18.39
C GLU A 447 13.34 -2.90 -18.94
N LYS A 448 13.23 -4.24 -19.03
CA LYS A 448 11.98 -4.90 -19.37
C LYS A 448 10.91 -4.61 -18.31
N SER A 449 11.25 -4.75 -17.04
CA SER A 449 10.32 -4.51 -15.92
C SER A 449 9.88 -3.05 -15.84
N LEU A 450 10.78 -2.11 -16.11
CA LEU A 450 10.46 -0.68 -16.19
C LEU A 450 9.50 -0.39 -17.35
N ARG A 451 9.75 -0.94 -18.54
CA ARG A 451 8.84 -0.79 -19.71
C ARG A 451 7.45 -1.40 -19.46
N GLU A 452 7.40 -2.60 -18.89
CA GLU A 452 6.14 -3.27 -18.54
C GLU A 452 5.34 -2.46 -17.52
N SER A 453 6.03 -1.84 -16.58
CA SER A 453 5.45 -1.01 -15.53
C SER A 453 4.91 0.32 -16.05
N GLU A 454 5.63 0.97 -16.93
CA GLU A 454 5.13 2.18 -17.59
C GLU A 454 3.85 1.86 -18.39
N ALA A 455 3.79 0.70 -19.06
CA ALA A 455 2.59 0.25 -19.73
C ALA A 455 1.40 0.07 -18.76
N GLU A 456 1.63 -0.54 -17.58
CA GLU A 456 0.58 -0.69 -16.56
C GLU A 456 0.04 0.64 -16.05
N LEU A 457 0.92 1.61 -15.79
CA LEU A 457 0.51 2.96 -15.39
C LEU A 457 -0.32 3.65 -16.45
N LEU A 458 0.07 3.52 -17.73
CA LEU A 458 -0.64 4.09 -18.86
C LEU A 458 -2.01 3.40 -19.06
N TYR A 459 -2.11 2.07 -18.95
CA TYR A 459 -3.39 1.36 -18.96
C TYR A 459 -4.29 1.80 -17.80
N ALA A 460 -3.73 1.96 -16.59
CA ALA A 460 -4.49 2.43 -15.43
C ALA A 460 -4.94 3.90 -15.61
N ARG A 461 -4.13 4.76 -16.23
CA ARG A 461 -4.51 6.13 -16.59
C ARG A 461 -5.65 6.12 -17.62
N ALA A 462 -5.52 5.35 -18.70
CA ALA A 462 -6.56 5.20 -19.70
C ALA A 462 -7.90 4.74 -19.09
N ALA A 463 -7.87 3.75 -18.18
CA ALA A 463 -9.07 3.28 -17.50
C ALA A 463 -9.71 4.36 -16.58
N ARG A 464 -8.92 5.20 -15.93
CA ARG A 464 -9.41 6.33 -15.13
C ARG A 464 -10.04 7.41 -16.02
N CYS A 465 -9.37 7.81 -17.09
CA CYS A 465 -9.88 8.77 -18.06
C CYS A 465 -11.17 8.30 -18.72
N PHE A 466 -11.28 6.99 -19.01
CA PHE A 466 -12.53 6.40 -19.50
C PHE A 466 -13.69 6.55 -18.51
N LYS A 467 -13.44 6.27 -17.22
CA LYS A 467 -14.47 6.44 -16.15
C LYS A 467 -14.89 7.89 -15.94
N SER A 468 -13.98 8.85 -16.12
CA SER A 468 -14.26 10.27 -16.00
C SER A 468 -14.84 10.91 -17.27
N GLY A 469 -14.97 10.15 -18.38
CA GLY A 469 -15.48 10.64 -19.66
C GLY A 469 -14.47 11.44 -20.49
N ASN A 470 -13.21 11.53 -20.07
CA ASN A 470 -12.17 12.21 -20.84
C ASN A 470 -11.61 11.29 -21.94
N VAL A 471 -12.34 11.23 -23.07
CA VAL A 471 -12.04 10.30 -24.17
C VAL A 471 -10.69 10.60 -24.85
N LYS A 472 -10.31 11.87 -24.98
CA LYS A 472 -9.05 12.26 -25.65
C LYS A 472 -7.84 11.72 -24.89
N GLU A 473 -7.72 12.04 -23.61
CA GLU A 473 -6.62 11.54 -22.77
C GLU A 473 -6.65 10.00 -22.62
N MET A 474 -7.83 9.40 -22.62
CA MET A 474 -7.98 7.95 -22.60
C MET A 474 -7.32 7.31 -23.82
N VAL A 475 -7.59 7.82 -25.04
CA VAL A 475 -7.03 7.30 -26.29
C VAL A 475 -5.52 7.48 -26.33
N GLU A 476 -5.02 8.66 -25.95
CA GLU A 476 -3.59 8.97 -25.89
C GLU A 476 -2.86 8.02 -24.93
N ALA A 477 -3.35 7.88 -23.70
CA ALA A 477 -2.77 6.99 -22.69
C ALA A 477 -2.83 5.52 -23.11
N PHE A 478 -3.94 5.08 -23.73
CA PHE A 478 -4.11 3.72 -24.22
C PHE A 478 -3.16 3.40 -25.38
N ALA A 479 -3.03 4.29 -26.37
CA ALA A 479 -2.09 4.12 -27.47
C ALA A 479 -0.64 4.04 -26.99
N ALA A 480 -0.25 4.93 -26.04
CA ALA A 480 1.05 4.90 -25.43
C ALA A 480 1.31 3.59 -24.63
N ALA A 481 0.29 3.06 -23.95
CA ALA A 481 0.39 1.77 -23.25
C ALA A 481 0.62 0.62 -24.22
N VAL A 482 -0.16 0.55 -25.29
CA VAL A 482 -0.06 -0.52 -26.32
C VAL A 482 1.31 -0.49 -27.00
N SER A 483 1.89 0.69 -27.28
CA SER A 483 3.22 0.80 -27.88
C SER A 483 4.34 0.25 -26.98
N LYS A 484 4.17 0.30 -25.65
CA LYS A 484 5.13 -0.26 -24.69
C LYS A 484 4.91 -1.75 -24.41
N ARG A 485 3.65 -2.17 -24.31
CA ARG A 485 3.26 -3.57 -24.10
C ARG A 485 1.88 -3.83 -24.70
N ASN A 486 1.86 -4.55 -25.83
CA ASN A 486 0.60 -4.94 -26.48
C ASN A 486 -0.05 -6.10 -25.73
N GLU A 487 -1.07 -5.80 -24.93
CA GLU A 487 -1.88 -6.81 -24.24
C GLU A 487 -3.13 -7.25 -24.99
N LEU A 488 -3.48 -6.56 -26.09
CA LEU A 488 -4.71 -6.83 -26.84
C LEU A 488 -4.74 -8.23 -27.47
N GLU A 489 -3.57 -8.82 -27.72
CA GLU A 489 -3.44 -10.16 -28.29
C GLU A 489 -3.53 -11.28 -27.26
N LYS A 490 -3.49 -10.96 -25.96
CA LYS A 490 -3.63 -11.95 -24.90
C LYS A 490 -5.03 -12.56 -24.92
N PRO A 491 -5.16 -13.91 -24.88
CA PRO A 491 -6.47 -14.59 -24.94
C PRO A 491 -7.45 -14.11 -23.87
N GLU A 492 -6.95 -13.80 -22.67
CA GLU A 492 -7.75 -13.31 -21.54
C GLU A 492 -8.34 -11.92 -21.83
N VAL A 493 -7.54 -11.03 -22.42
CA VAL A 493 -7.96 -9.67 -22.77
C VAL A 493 -8.98 -9.74 -23.91
N GLN A 494 -8.72 -10.55 -24.94
CA GLN A 494 -9.67 -10.76 -26.03
C GLN A 494 -11.00 -11.34 -25.54
N ARG A 495 -10.95 -12.31 -24.61
CA ARG A 495 -12.15 -12.86 -23.98
C ARG A 495 -12.93 -11.80 -23.20
N LEU A 496 -12.24 -10.98 -22.41
CA LEU A 496 -12.85 -9.87 -21.67
C LEU A 496 -13.50 -8.86 -22.61
N LEU A 497 -12.82 -8.46 -23.68
CA LEU A 497 -13.35 -7.54 -24.68
C LEU A 497 -14.59 -8.10 -25.36
N ARG A 498 -14.58 -9.38 -25.77
CA ARG A 498 -15.75 -10.05 -26.34
C ARG A 498 -16.93 -10.06 -25.39
N MET A 499 -16.72 -10.40 -24.12
CA MET A 499 -17.77 -10.36 -23.09
C MET A 499 -18.35 -8.95 -22.92
N LYS A 500 -17.51 -7.93 -22.86
CA LYS A 500 -17.97 -6.52 -22.72
C LYS A 500 -18.76 -6.07 -23.95
N LEU A 501 -18.26 -6.37 -25.16
CA LEU A 501 -18.98 -6.07 -26.40
C LEU A 501 -20.34 -6.78 -26.46
N GLN A 502 -20.41 -8.04 -26.06
CA GLN A 502 -21.67 -8.78 -25.99
C GLN A 502 -22.65 -8.13 -25.00
N THR A 503 -22.17 -7.75 -23.81
CA THR A 503 -22.99 -7.02 -22.82
C THR A 503 -23.52 -5.70 -23.38
N MET A 504 -22.66 -4.90 -24.02
CA MET A 504 -23.06 -3.63 -24.64
C MET A 504 -24.09 -3.84 -25.75
N ASN A 505 -23.93 -4.86 -26.59
CA ASN A 505 -24.87 -5.18 -27.65
C ASN A 505 -26.24 -5.62 -27.08
N THR A 506 -26.22 -6.43 -26.01
CA THR A 506 -27.46 -6.81 -25.32
C THR A 506 -28.17 -5.61 -24.72
N GLN A 507 -27.44 -4.70 -24.05
CA GLN A 507 -28.00 -3.47 -23.51
C GLN A 507 -28.56 -2.55 -24.60
N ARG A 508 -27.86 -2.41 -25.73
CA ARG A 508 -28.37 -1.64 -26.89
C ARG A 508 -29.65 -2.23 -27.45
N ALA A 509 -29.72 -3.54 -27.56
CA ALA A 509 -30.93 -4.25 -28.04
C ALA A 509 -32.10 -4.02 -27.05
N GLN A 510 -31.86 -4.09 -25.73
CA GLN A 510 -32.86 -3.80 -24.71
C GLN A 510 -33.35 -2.35 -24.77
N ILE A 511 -32.44 -1.38 -24.90
CA ILE A 511 -32.79 0.04 -25.03
C ILE A 511 -33.64 0.27 -26.29
N LYS A 512 -33.28 -0.38 -27.42
CA LYS A 512 -34.07 -0.29 -28.66
C LYS A 512 -35.48 -0.84 -28.45
N LYS A 513 -35.60 -2.02 -27.88
CA LYS A 513 -36.90 -2.63 -27.56
C LYS A 513 -37.75 -1.77 -26.64
N LEU A 514 -37.17 -1.23 -25.56
CA LEU A 514 -37.88 -0.33 -24.66
C LEU A 514 -38.37 0.96 -25.35
N ARG A 515 -37.57 1.51 -26.27
CA ARG A 515 -37.98 2.67 -27.06
C ARG A 515 -39.17 2.35 -27.98
N GLU A 516 -39.17 1.21 -28.62
CA GLU A 516 -40.24 0.70 -29.45
C GLU A 516 -41.52 0.47 -28.62
N GLU A 517 -41.40 -0.13 -27.43
CA GLU A 517 -42.52 -0.33 -26.50
C GLU A 517 -43.10 0.99 -26.00
N ILE A 518 -42.27 1.98 -25.64
CA ILE A 518 -42.70 3.34 -25.24
C ILE A 518 -43.41 4.02 -26.40
N HIS A 519 -42.88 3.91 -27.61
CA HIS A 519 -43.55 4.50 -28.80
C HIS A 519 -44.92 3.87 -29.04
N ALA A 520 -45.01 2.56 -29.03
CA ALA A 520 -46.29 1.86 -29.19
C ALA A 520 -47.30 2.25 -28.11
N GLN A 521 -46.85 2.37 -26.86
CA GLN A 521 -47.69 2.76 -25.74
C GLN A 521 -48.20 4.22 -25.89
N ARG A 522 -47.37 5.13 -26.41
CA ARG A 522 -47.79 6.52 -26.73
C ARG A 522 -48.80 6.56 -27.82
N GLU A 523 -48.69 5.76 -28.86
CA GLU A 523 -49.69 5.70 -29.94
C GLU A 523 -51.04 5.21 -29.40
N ILE A 524 -51.05 4.15 -28.60
CA ILE A 524 -52.28 3.67 -27.92
C ILE A 524 -52.92 4.81 -27.02
N GLN A 525 -52.08 5.56 -26.30
CA GLN A 525 -52.58 6.69 -25.51
C GLN A 525 -53.20 7.77 -26.37
N LYS A 526 -52.68 8.06 -27.57
CA LYS A 526 -53.28 9.01 -28.52
C LYS A 526 -54.60 8.53 -29.04
N GLU A 527 -54.73 7.24 -29.36
CA GLU A 527 -55.98 6.66 -29.77
C GLU A 527 -57.06 6.81 -28.69
N TYR A 528 -56.78 6.46 -27.44
CA TYR A 528 -57.70 6.66 -26.33
C TYR A 528 -58.01 8.13 -26.09
N ALA A 529 -57.06 9.02 -26.24
CA ALA A 529 -57.28 10.46 -26.12
C ALA A 529 -58.27 10.94 -27.20
N HIS A 530 -58.14 10.43 -28.44
CA HIS A 530 -59.05 10.75 -29.51
C HIS A 530 -60.51 10.24 -29.26
N GLU A 531 -60.65 9.04 -28.71
CA GLU A 531 -61.94 8.50 -28.29
C GLU A 531 -62.58 9.42 -27.21
N TYR A 532 -61.88 9.82 -26.19
CA TYR A 532 -62.38 10.77 -25.19
C TYR A 532 -62.75 12.14 -25.79
N TYR A 533 -61.98 12.60 -26.78
CA TYR A 533 -62.31 13.86 -27.49
C TYR A 533 -63.62 13.71 -28.25
N LEU A 534 -63.85 12.61 -28.96
CA LEU A 534 -65.13 12.34 -29.66
C LEU A 534 -66.29 12.25 -28.66
N MET A 535 -66.12 11.56 -27.54
CA MET A 535 -67.11 11.52 -26.46
C MET A 535 -67.47 12.93 -25.93
N GLY A 536 -66.46 13.80 -25.76
CA GLY A 536 -66.65 15.18 -25.37
C GLY A 536 -67.50 15.97 -26.37
N ASN A 537 -67.23 15.80 -27.67
CA ASN A 537 -68.02 16.41 -28.73
C ASN A 537 -69.47 15.91 -28.74
N GLU A 538 -69.71 14.61 -28.53
CA GLU A 538 -71.03 14.03 -28.42
C GLU A 538 -71.80 14.58 -27.19
N CYS A 539 -71.12 14.77 -26.06
CA CYS A 539 -71.77 15.44 -24.89
C CYS A 539 -72.28 16.83 -25.19
N ILE A 540 -71.59 17.61 -26.03
CA ILE A 540 -72.06 18.92 -26.48
C ILE A 540 -73.21 18.79 -27.45
N THR A 541 -73.08 18.01 -28.50
CA THR A 541 -73.96 17.97 -29.65
C THR A 541 -75.24 17.19 -29.43
N LYS A 542 -75.14 16.05 -28.70
CA LYS A 542 -76.28 15.13 -28.49
C LYS A 542 -76.86 15.23 -27.08
N ALA A 543 -76.05 15.38 -26.05
CA ALA A 543 -76.49 15.36 -24.67
C ALA A 543 -76.77 16.76 -24.08
N HIS A 544 -76.29 17.80 -24.73
CA HIS A 544 -76.34 19.18 -24.23
C HIS A 544 -75.80 19.34 -22.81
N ASP A 545 -74.73 18.53 -22.42
CA ASP A 545 -74.10 18.59 -21.13
C ASP A 545 -72.62 19.05 -21.29
N PRO A 546 -72.41 20.38 -21.15
CA PRO A 546 -71.09 20.95 -21.29
C PRO A 546 -70.12 20.50 -20.16
N ASN A 547 -70.62 20.19 -18.96
CA ASN A 547 -69.77 19.70 -17.86
C ASN A 547 -69.23 18.28 -18.10
N ALA A 548 -70.06 17.40 -18.69
CA ALA A 548 -69.62 16.08 -19.10
C ALA A 548 -68.61 16.16 -20.25
N ALA A 549 -68.82 17.13 -21.20
CA ALA A 549 -67.88 17.40 -22.26
C ALA A 549 -66.49 17.81 -21.74
N ILE A 550 -66.42 18.76 -20.81
CA ILE A 550 -65.16 19.21 -20.19
C ILE A 550 -64.45 18.05 -19.51
N ARG A 551 -65.15 17.21 -18.73
CA ARG A 551 -64.54 16.03 -18.10
C ARG A 551 -63.97 15.05 -19.12
N SER A 552 -64.58 14.89 -20.28
CA SER A 552 -64.08 14.04 -21.36
C SER A 552 -62.86 14.66 -22.05
N PHE A 553 -62.86 15.97 -22.32
CA PHE A 553 -61.66 16.66 -22.83
C PHE A 553 -60.50 16.63 -21.84
N ASP A 554 -60.76 16.76 -20.53
CA ASP A 554 -59.70 16.61 -19.50
C ASP A 554 -59.07 15.23 -19.52
N LYS A 555 -59.86 14.17 -19.70
CA LYS A 555 -59.31 12.80 -19.85
C LYS A 555 -58.50 12.66 -21.11
N ALA A 556 -58.94 13.22 -22.24
CA ALA A 556 -58.19 13.23 -23.49
C ALA A 556 -56.85 13.92 -23.32
N LEU A 557 -56.83 15.10 -22.71
CA LEU A 557 -55.64 15.90 -22.47
C LEU A 557 -54.70 15.31 -21.42
N LYS A 558 -55.19 14.54 -20.45
CA LYS A 558 -54.36 13.78 -19.51
C LYS A 558 -53.59 12.65 -20.19
N LEU A 559 -54.21 12.01 -21.22
CA LEU A 559 -53.55 10.93 -21.99
C LEU A 559 -52.63 11.50 -23.07
N TYR A 560 -52.99 12.58 -23.70
CA TYR A 560 -52.23 13.27 -24.73
C TYR A 560 -52.28 14.80 -24.53
N PRO A 561 -51.34 15.33 -23.73
CA PRO A 561 -51.34 16.79 -23.41
C PRO A 561 -51.18 17.72 -24.62
N GLU A 562 -50.54 17.23 -25.68
CA GLU A 562 -50.30 17.97 -26.94
C GLU A 562 -51.50 17.92 -27.90
N PHE A 563 -52.67 17.42 -27.47
CA PHE A 563 -53.86 17.32 -28.29
C PHE A 563 -54.58 18.66 -28.46
N VAL A 564 -54.15 19.40 -29.47
CA VAL A 564 -54.60 20.77 -29.74
C VAL A 564 -56.13 20.89 -29.88
N ASP A 565 -56.76 19.99 -30.67
CA ASP A 565 -58.19 20.03 -30.88
C ASP A 565 -59.02 19.87 -29.60
N ALA A 566 -58.51 19.05 -28.66
CA ALA A 566 -59.17 18.91 -27.36
C ALA A 566 -59.06 20.19 -26.50
N TRP A 567 -57.93 20.88 -26.58
CA TRP A 567 -57.76 22.19 -25.93
C TRP A 567 -58.68 23.25 -26.53
N VAL A 568 -58.79 23.31 -27.88
CA VAL A 568 -59.72 24.24 -28.56
C VAL A 568 -61.16 24.02 -28.12
N ARG A 569 -61.63 22.78 -28.20
CA ARG A 569 -63.00 22.43 -27.84
C ARG A 569 -63.34 22.69 -26.37
N LYS A 570 -62.40 22.32 -25.49
CA LYS A 570 -62.54 22.62 -24.06
C LYS A 570 -62.61 24.13 -23.80
N GLY A 571 -61.69 24.91 -24.42
CA GLY A 571 -61.74 26.42 -24.29
C GLY A 571 -62.98 27.03 -24.78
N VAL A 572 -63.48 26.66 -25.95
CA VAL A 572 -64.79 27.16 -26.50
C VAL A 572 -65.90 26.78 -25.56
N THR A 573 -66.01 25.57 -25.07
CA THR A 573 -67.07 25.13 -24.16
C THR A 573 -67.07 25.92 -22.85
N LEU A 574 -65.89 26.22 -22.30
CA LEU A 574 -65.76 27.03 -21.09
C LEU A 574 -66.21 28.50 -21.30
N LEU A 575 -65.89 29.09 -22.47
CA LEU A 575 -66.35 30.43 -22.84
C LEU A 575 -67.86 30.49 -22.98
N ASP A 576 -68.46 29.48 -23.65
CA ASP A 576 -69.92 29.39 -23.82
C ASP A 576 -70.63 29.25 -22.47
N MET A 577 -70.02 28.66 -21.48
CA MET A 577 -70.53 28.55 -20.11
C MET A 577 -70.30 29.82 -19.28
N GLY A 578 -69.60 30.85 -19.79
CA GLY A 578 -69.29 32.10 -19.09
C GLY A 578 -68.08 31.93 -18.09
N ASP A 579 -67.37 30.81 -18.08
CA ASP A 579 -66.18 30.60 -17.23
C ASP A 579 -64.92 31.11 -17.89
N GLY A 580 -64.79 32.43 -17.94
CA GLY A 580 -63.59 33.06 -18.54
C GLY A 580 -62.28 32.77 -17.82
N PHE A 581 -62.33 32.42 -16.52
CA PHE A 581 -61.11 32.13 -15.77
C PHE A 581 -60.52 30.81 -16.23
N GLN A 582 -61.32 29.77 -16.32
CA GLN A 582 -60.82 28.44 -16.79
C GLN A 582 -60.51 28.48 -18.29
N ALA A 583 -61.17 29.33 -19.08
CA ALA A 583 -60.82 29.52 -20.47
C ALA A 583 -59.40 30.11 -20.67
N VAL A 584 -59.01 31.07 -19.86
CA VAL A 584 -57.64 31.62 -19.85
C VAL A 584 -56.63 30.57 -19.56
N THR A 585 -56.86 29.72 -18.55
CA THR A 585 -55.96 28.59 -18.25
C THR A 585 -55.85 27.64 -19.42
N CYS A 586 -56.98 27.33 -20.08
CA CYS A 586 -57.03 26.46 -21.24
C CYS A 586 -56.24 27.02 -22.45
N LEU A 587 -56.33 28.31 -22.72
CA LEU A 587 -55.54 28.99 -23.76
C LEU A 587 -54.07 28.99 -23.42
N THR A 588 -53.69 29.22 -22.15
CA THR A 588 -52.30 29.18 -21.70
C THR A 588 -51.70 27.78 -21.87
N ASP A 589 -52.40 26.72 -21.50
CA ASP A 589 -51.92 25.33 -21.61
C ASP A 589 -51.87 24.88 -23.08
N ARG A 590 -52.77 25.33 -23.95
CA ARG A 590 -52.69 25.12 -25.38
C ARG A 590 -51.50 25.86 -26.00
N GLY A 591 -51.25 27.07 -25.64
CA GLY A 591 -50.08 27.85 -26.05
C GLY A 591 -48.75 27.15 -25.66
N LYS A 592 -48.66 26.55 -24.45
CA LYS A 592 -47.54 25.72 -24.03
C LYS A 592 -47.39 24.49 -24.94
N SER A 593 -48.45 23.82 -25.30
CA SER A 593 -48.42 22.70 -26.21
C SER A 593 -47.89 23.11 -27.59
N TYR A 594 -48.29 24.28 -28.09
CA TYR A 594 -47.73 24.84 -29.33
C TYR A 594 -46.25 25.19 -29.21
N LEU A 595 -45.79 25.75 -28.11
CA LEU A 595 -44.35 25.98 -27.87
C LEU A 595 -43.52 24.66 -27.93
N GLN A 596 -44.01 23.61 -27.29
CA GLN A 596 -43.35 22.28 -27.32
C GLN A 596 -43.30 21.70 -28.73
N LEU A 597 -44.36 21.94 -29.54
CA LEU A 597 -44.42 21.51 -30.93
C LEU A 597 -43.66 22.45 -31.89
N LYS A 598 -43.09 23.54 -31.38
CA LYS A 598 -42.38 24.60 -32.14
C LYS A 598 -43.28 25.38 -33.09
N TYR A 599 -44.60 25.47 -32.84
CA TYR A 599 -45.53 26.31 -33.53
C TYR A 599 -45.63 27.66 -32.79
N TYR A 600 -44.58 28.47 -32.97
CA TYR A 600 -44.39 29.68 -32.17
C TYR A 600 -45.41 30.76 -32.44
N ASP A 601 -45.85 30.95 -33.68
CA ASP A 601 -46.88 31.97 -34.05
C ASP A 601 -48.22 31.62 -33.42
N GLU A 602 -48.62 30.38 -33.45
CA GLU A 602 -49.86 29.90 -32.82
C GLU A 602 -49.78 30.03 -31.29
N ALA A 603 -48.61 29.75 -30.70
CA ALA A 603 -48.41 29.96 -29.28
C ALA A 603 -48.56 31.43 -28.89
N VAL A 604 -47.93 32.35 -29.63
CA VAL A 604 -48.09 33.79 -29.43
C VAL A 604 -49.57 34.22 -29.52
N SER A 605 -50.30 33.74 -30.54
CA SER A 605 -51.73 34.07 -30.69
C SER A 605 -52.56 33.62 -29.48
N ASP A 606 -52.28 32.48 -28.92
CA ASP A 606 -53.03 31.98 -27.75
C ASP A 606 -52.67 32.68 -26.46
N PHE A 607 -51.39 32.92 -26.23
CA PHE A 607 -50.97 33.68 -25.06
C PHE A 607 -51.46 35.13 -25.11
N MET A 608 -51.48 35.75 -26.28
CA MET A 608 -52.06 37.09 -26.43
C MET A 608 -53.57 37.11 -26.07
N LYS A 609 -54.35 36.12 -26.57
CA LYS A 609 -55.75 35.99 -26.19
C LYS A 609 -55.92 35.72 -24.68
N ALA A 610 -55.07 34.97 -24.09
CA ALA A 610 -55.07 34.70 -22.64
C ALA A 610 -54.86 36.04 -21.85
N VAL A 611 -53.88 36.83 -22.29
CA VAL A 611 -53.52 38.11 -21.71
C VAL A 611 -54.68 39.14 -21.93
N ASP A 612 -55.32 39.18 -23.12
CA ASP A 612 -56.46 40.02 -23.40
C ASP A 612 -57.66 39.73 -22.49
N LEU A 613 -57.95 38.44 -22.27
CA LEU A 613 -58.97 37.96 -21.35
C LEU A 613 -58.67 38.24 -19.88
N LYS A 614 -57.39 38.16 -19.50
CA LYS A 614 -56.90 38.35 -18.12
C LYS A 614 -55.55 39.07 -18.11
N PRO A 615 -55.49 40.38 -18.18
CA PRO A 615 -54.25 41.17 -18.24
C PRO A 615 -53.31 40.99 -17.05
N LYS A 616 -53.80 40.49 -15.93
CA LYS A 616 -52.98 40.18 -14.72
C LYS A 616 -52.66 38.73 -14.57
N HIS A 617 -52.50 37.98 -15.66
CA HIS A 617 -52.14 36.57 -15.64
C HIS A 617 -50.65 36.39 -15.88
N ALA A 618 -49.82 36.41 -14.80
CA ALA A 618 -48.36 36.38 -14.87
C ALA A 618 -47.82 35.24 -15.72
N ALA A 619 -48.37 34.02 -15.61
CA ALA A 619 -47.89 32.88 -16.39
C ALA A 619 -48.14 33.04 -17.91
N ALA A 620 -49.21 33.70 -18.33
CA ALA A 620 -49.45 33.94 -19.75
C ALA A 620 -48.46 34.97 -20.32
N HIS A 621 -48.09 36.00 -19.56
CA HIS A 621 -47.07 36.95 -19.94
C HIS A 621 -45.67 36.30 -20.05
N GLU A 622 -45.31 35.40 -19.10
CA GLU A 622 -44.03 34.68 -19.09
C GLU A 622 -43.89 33.79 -20.35
N TYR A 623 -44.90 32.99 -20.66
CA TYR A 623 -44.86 32.13 -21.86
C TYR A 623 -44.97 32.92 -23.16
N LEU A 624 -45.64 34.07 -23.14
CA LEU A 624 -45.67 34.98 -24.27
C LEU A 624 -44.30 35.58 -24.54
N ALA A 625 -43.56 35.94 -23.49
CA ALA A 625 -42.20 36.40 -23.60
C ALA A 625 -41.28 35.30 -24.18
N GLU A 626 -41.41 34.06 -23.71
CA GLU A 626 -40.68 32.90 -24.25
C GLU A 626 -41.01 32.68 -25.74
N ALA A 627 -42.26 32.75 -26.12
CA ALA A 627 -42.70 32.61 -27.50
C ALA A 627 -42.11 33.70 -28.40
N PHE A 628 -42.14 34.99 -27.96
CA PHE A 628 -41.55 36.11 -28.66
C PHE A 628 -40.04 35.97 -28.87
N LEU A 629 -39.33 35.45 -27.87
CA LEU A 629 -37.89 35.13 -28.02
C LEU A 629 -37.63 34.15 -29.16
N HIS A 630 -38.45 33.12 -29.28
CA HIS A 630 -38.31 32.10 -30.33
C HIS A 630 -38.59 32.63 -31.76
N ILE A 631 -39.42 33.66 -31.93
CA ILE A 631 -39.70 34.32 -33.22
C ILE A 631 -38.79 35.54 -33.49
N GLY A 632 -37.88 35.87 -32.52
CA GLY A 632 -36.92 36.93 -32.70
C GLY A 632 -37.37 38.33 -32.30
N GLU A 633 -38.52 38.45 -31.65
CA GLU A 633 -39.11 39.71 -31.19
C GLU A 633 -38.64 40.05 -29.76
N GLU A 634 -37.36 40.37 -29.61
CA GLU A 634 -36.67 40.53 -28.30
C GLU A 634 -37.26 41.67 -27.46
N GLU A 635 -37.75 42.74 -28.08
CA GLU A 635 -38.29 43.91 -27.37
C GLU A 635 -39.67 43.59 -26.75
N LEU A 636 -40.53 42.91 -27.49
CA LEU A 636 -41.80 42.41 -27.00
C LEU A 636 -41.64 41.36 -25.92
N ALA A 637 -40.64 40.48 -26.09
CA ALA A 637 -40.29 39.49 -25.09
C ALA A 637 -39.92 40.13 -23.74
N ARG A 638 -39.07 41.16 -23.75
CA ARG A 638 -38.70 41.92 -22.56
C ARG A 638 -39.89 42.57 -21.89
N GLN A 639 -40.74 43.29 -22.68
CA GLN A 639 -41.92 43.96 -22.15
C GLN A 639 -42.85 42.99 -21.40
N HIS A 640 -43.08 41.81 -21.98
CA HIS A 640 -43.95 40.83 -21.35
C HIS A 640 -43.28 40.10 -20.16
N GLN A 641 -41.95 39.92 -20.17
CA GLN A 641 -41.22 39.40 -19.04
C GLN A 641 -41.28 40.37 -17.84
N ASP A 642 -41.06 41.67 -18.07
CA ASP A 642 -41.15 42.72 -17.04
C ASP A 642 -42.52 42.75 -16.40
N ILE A 643 -43.61 42.67 -17.22
CA ILE A 643 -44.98 42.58 -16.72
C ILE A 643 -45.20 41.30 -15.88
N ALA A 644 -44.66 40.17 -16.31
CA ALA A 644 -44.79 38.92 -15.57
C ALA A 644 -44.11 39.01 -14.20
N ASP A 645 -42.92 39.63 -14.16
CA ASP A 645 -42.14 39.81 -12.93
C ASP A 645 -42.80 40.82 -11.98
N ASP A 646 -43.35 41.93 -12.51
CA ASP A 646 -44.13 42.89 -11.72
C ASP A 646 -45.42 42.28 -11.12
N LEU A 647 -46.12 41.44 -11.88
CA LEU A 647 -47.29 40.73 -11.41
C LEU A 647 -46.99 39.69 -10.34
N ARG A 648 -45.81 39.09 -10.37
CA ARG A 648 -45.36 38.16 -9.32
C ARG A 648 -44.94 38.91 -8.05
N ASN A 649 -44.18 40.00 -8.21
CA ASN A 649 -43.66 40.78 -7.09
C ASN A 649 -44.78 41.66 -6.42
N GLY A 650 -45.84 42.04 -7.15
CA GLY A 650 -46.94 42.81 -6.64
C GLY A 650 -47.99 42.05 -5.79
N ASN A 651 -47.85 40.72 -5.68
CA ASN A 651 -48.68 39.87 -4.81
C ASN A 651 -48.09 39.67 -3.40
N GLU A 652 -46.97 40.31 -3.05
CA GLU A 652 -46.39 40.32 -1.70
C GLU A 652 -46.75 41.57 -0.88
N ASN A 653 -47.76 42.40 -1.27
CA ASN A 653 -48.31 43.49 -0.46
C ASN A 653 -49.83 43.34 -0.21
#